data_689b976847425e304e69497b38b57c04
#
_entry.id   689b976847425e304e69497b38b57c04
#
_cell.length_a   1.000
_cell.length_b   1.000
_cell.length_c   1.000
_cell.angle_alpha   90.00
_cell.angle_beta   90.00
_cell.angle_gamma   90.00
#
_symmetry.space_group_name_H-M   'P 1'
#
loop_
_entity.id
_entity.type
_entity.pdbx_description
1 polymer ?
#
loop_
_entity_poly.entity_id
_entity_poly.type
_entity_poly.pdbx_seq_one_letter_code
_entity_poly.pdbx_strand_id
1 'polypeptide(L)'
;GICMTLKELKIGQSALIKAVGGMGALRQHFLDMGVIPGAEVTVVKFAPMGDPMELQIHGYELSLRLDEAEKILVELIDERTRKHESAENINNTVHPGLGEDGKYHVKADEHPLPEGTCLTYALVGNQNCGKTTLFNQLTGSNQHVGNFPGVTVDRKDGPIKGYPNTMVTDLPGIYSMSPYTSEEIVSRNFVLNDKPKAIINIVDATNIERNLYLTMQLLEMNVPMVVALNMMDEVSNNQGSIDINGMEAMLGVPVVPISAAKNQGVNELIEHAIHIAKYQERPGRLDFCGEDDFGGAVHRCIHSICHLIEDHAKKVDIPLRFAASKIIEGDNLILDRLDLDDNEKEMIEHIVLQMEKERGLDHSAAIADMRFSFIEKVCEQTVVKPKESKERIRSERIDRILTGKYTAIPMFIGIMLLVFYLTFNVVGAWLQGLLELGIDWITQVVDAWMTSAHVSYAVHSLVIDGIFAGVGSVLSFLPIIVTLFFFLSMMEDSGYIARVAFFMDKLLRKIGLSGRSIVPLLIGFGCTVPAVMSTRTLPSERDRKMTILLTPFMSCTAKLPIYAFFVNAFFPKQGGLVMTGLYVLGIVVGVLVSFLFKSTLFKGEAVPFVMELPNYRLPGLKNVSQLLWEKAKDFLQKAFTVIFVATVLVWFLQSFNLQFDMVKDSSQSILAMVAGWIAPVFAPLGLQDWRIVTSLISGFMAKESVVSTLQVLFVGGVHNALTTLSAASLLVFCLIYSPCVAAIASIKRELGVRWAVGVVAWQCVLAWILAFVVHVIGSVL
;
A
#
# COMPACT_ATOMS: atom_id res chain seq x y z
N GLY A 1 -7.00 -41.47 -8.32
CA GLY A 1 -7.83 -40.53 -7.55
C GLY A 1 -8.71 -39.70 -8.50
N ILE A 2 -9.80 -39.16 -8.02
CA ILE A 2 -10.67 -38.29 -8.80
C ILE A 2 -9.97 -36.92 -8.86
N CYS A 3 -9.57 -36.51 -10.06
CA CYS A 3 -9.00 -35.19 -10.30
C CYS A 3 -10.13 -34.16 -10.28
N MET A 4 -10.03 -33.16 -9.39
CA MET A 4 -11.02 -32.10 -9.23
C MET A 4 -10.31 -30.73 -9.21
N THR A 5 -11.07 -29.65 -9.28
CA THR A 5 -10.48 -28.31 -9.12
C THR A 5 -10.37 -27.95 -7.65
N LEU A 6 -9.40 -27.11 -7.31
CA LEU A 6 -9.22 -26.61 -5.93
C LEU A 6 -10.47 -25.92 -5.39
N LYS A 7 -11.25 -25.28 -6.26
CA LYS A 7 -12.55 -24.65 -5.96
C LYS A 7 -13.59 -25.61 -5.37
N GLU A 8 -13.53 -26.89 -5.74
CA GLU A 8 -14.51 -27.92 -5.32
C GLU A 8 -14.22 -28.50 -3.93
N LEU A 9 -13.07 -28.21 -3.35
CA LEU A 9 -12.72 -28.67 -2.01
C LEU A 9 -13.58 -27.99 -0.94
N LYS A 10 -13.94 -28.79 0.07
CA LYS A 10 -14.68 -28.32 1.25
C LYS A 10 -13.73 -27.92 2.37
N ILE A 11 -14.25 -27.12 3.31
CA ILE A 11 -13.50 -26.72 4.51
C ILE A 11 -12.97 -27.95 5.25
N GLY A 12 -11.68 -27.92 5.57
CA GLY A 12 -10.97 -29.01 6.28
C GLY A 12 -10.50 -30.16 5.39
N GLN A 13 -10.82 -30.15 4.08
CA GLN A 13 -10.28 -31.14 3.15
C GLN A 13 -8.87 -30.79 2.70
N SER A 14 -8.01 -31.82 2.65
CA SER A 14 -6.65 -31.73 2.13
C SER A 14 -6.55 -32.45 0.78
N ALA A 15 -5.76 -31.87 -0.10
CA ALA A 15 -5.51 -32.42 -1.43
C ALA A 15 -4.08 -32.13 -1.90
N LEU A 16 -3.60 -32.94 -2.83
CA LEU A 16 -2.31 -32.73 -3.49
C LEU A 16 -2.51 -31.97 -4.79
N ILE A 17 -1.76 -30.93 -5.02
CA ILE A 17 -1.80 -30.18 -6.26
C ILE A 17 -1.19 -31.03 -7.38
N LYS A 18 -1.92 -31.22 -8.48
CA LYS A 18 -1.44 -31.98 -9.64
C LYS A 18 -0.98 -31.06 -10.77
N ALA A 19 -1.71 -29.98 -11.02
CA ALA A 19 -1.35 -29.03 -12.06
C ALA A 19 -1.83 -27.62 -11.69
N VAL A 20 -1.05 -26.62 -12.08
CA VAL A 20 -1.38 -25.20 -11.94
C VAL A 20 -1.60 -24.65 -13.32
N GLY A 21 -2.83 -24.30 -13.64
CA GLY A 21 -3.22 -23.70 -14.92
C GLY A 21 -2.99 -22.19 -14.95
N GLY A 22 -3.37 -21.60 -16.08
CA GLY A 22 -3.14 -20.19 -16.35
C GLY A 22 -1.87 -19.96 -17.19
N MET A 23 -1.63 -18.70 -17.54
CA MET A 23 -0.45 -18.28 -18.32
C MET A 23 0.09 -16.94 -17.81
N GLY A 24 1.36 -16.68 -18.12
CA GLY A 24 2.00 -15.41 -17.85
C GLY A 24 2.28 -15.12 -16.38
N ALA A 25 2.33 -13.84 -16.02
CA ALA A 25 2.76 -13.36 -14.70
C ALA A 25 1.89 -13.87 -13.53
N LEU A 26 0.60 -14.06 -13.74
CA LEU A 26 -0.29 -14.59 -12.70
C LEU A 26 0.05 -16.03 -12.32
N ARG A 27 0.30 -16.88 -13.31
CA ARG A 27 0.70 -18.27 -13.06
C ARG A 27 2.05 -18.32 -12.33
N GLN A 28 3.00 -17.52 -12.79
CA GLN A 28 4.30 -17.41 -12.10
C GLN A 28 4.12 -16.97 -10.65
N HIS A 29 3.23 -16.01 -10.39
CA HIS A 29 2.94 -15.57 -9.03
C HIS A 29 2.37 -16.70 -8.14
N PHE A 30 1.48 -17.56 -8.66
CA PHE A 30 1.02 -18.73 -7.91
C PHE A 30 2.17 -19.68 -7.56
N LEU A 31 3.04 -19.94 -8.52
CA LEU A 31 4.21 -20.79 -8.29
C LEU A 31 5.16 -20.18 -7.24
N ASP A 32 5.42 -18.89 -7.32
CA ASP A 32 6.24 -18.14 -6.36
C ASP A 32 5.62 -18.11 -4.95
N MET A 33 4.28 -18.18 -4.87
CA MET A 33 3.54 -18.31 -3.62
C MET A 33 3.44 -19.75 -3.09
N GLY A 34 4.14 -20.70 -3.72
CA GLY A 34 4.18 -22.09 -3.27
C GLY A 34 3.04 -22.97 -3.77
N VAL A 35 2.17 -22.47 -4.63
CA VAL A 35 1.14 -23.28 -5.29
C VAL A 35 1.81 -24.03 -6.43
N ILE A 36 2.45 -25.15 -6.10
CA ILE A 36 3.25 -25.97 -7.03
C ILE A 36 2.69 -27.39 -7.12
N PRO A 37 2.88 -28.08 -8.26
CA PRO A 37 2.56 -29.49 -8.34
C PRO A 37 3.32 -30.30 -7.26
N GLY A 38 2.61 -31.20 -6.57
CA GLY A 38 3.16 -31.99 -5.48
C GLY A 38 2.97 -31.38 -4.09
N ALA A 39 2.60 -30.11 -3.96
CA ALA A 39 2.30 -29.49 -2.66
C ALA A 39 0.96 -29.94 -2.09
N GLU A 40 0.93 -30.16 -0.77
CA GLU A 40 -0.30 -30.41 -0.04
C GLU A 40 -0.99 -29.07 0.29
N VAL A 41 -2.29 -28.99 -0.01
CA VAL A 41 -3.14 -27.83 0.27
C VAL A 41 -4.36 -28.24 1.08
N THR A 42 -4.71 -27.44 2.09
CA THR A 42 -5.91 -27.65 2.92
C THR A 42 -6.76 -26.39 2.89
N VAL A 43 -8.08 -26.56 2.67
CA VAL A 43 -9.03 -25.44 2.74
C VAL A 43 -9.34 -25.10 4.19
N VAL A 44 -9.00 -23.89 4.62
CA VAL A 44 -9.21 -23.42 5.99
C VAL A 44 -10.63 -22.85 6.15
N LYS A 45 -10.98 -21.88 5.30
CA LYS A 45 -12.32 -21.25 5.30
C LYS A 45 -12.58 -20.52 3.98
N PHE A 46 -13.83 -20.09 3.82
CA PHE A 46 -14.22 -19.14 2.78
C PHE A 46 -14.51 -17.79 3.40
N ALA A 47 -14.31 -16.71 2.64
CA ALA A 47 -14.78 -15.39 3.04
C ALA A 47 -16.28 -15.39 3.34
N PRO A 48 -16.80 -14.47 4.16
CA PRO A 48 -18.22 -14.42 4.53
C PRO A 48 -19.20 -14.45 3.36
N MET A 49 -18.80 -13.89 2.21
CA MET A 49 -19.59 -13.93 0.96
C MET A 49 -19.30 -15.16 0.08
N GLY A 50 -18.51 -16.11 0.56
CA GLY A 50 -18.15 -17.35 -0.15
C GLY A 50 -16.97 -17.24 -1.11
N ASP A 51 -16.36 -16.06 -1.25
CA ASP A 51 -15.21 -15.80 -2.11
C ASP A 51 -14.48 -14.54 -1.61
N PRO A 52 -13.14 -14.55 -1.44
CA PRO A 52 -12.18 -15.62 -1.76
C PRO A 52 -12.16 -16.79 -0.77
N MET A 53 -11.38 -17.82 -1.07
CA MET A 53 -11.09 -18.94 -0.18
C MET A 53 -9.72 -18.76 0.48
N GLU A 54 -9.59 -19.27 1.70
CA GLU A 54 -8.33 -19.30 2.45
C GLU A 54 -7.81 -20.72 2.52
N LEU A 55 -6.54 -20.87 2.19
CA LEU A 55 -5.84 -22.14 2.08
C LEU A 55 -4.65 -22.17 3.02
N GLN A 56 -4.34 -23.33 3.54
CA GLN A 56 -3.06 -23.62 4.18
C GLN A 56 -2.17 -24.40 3.21
N ILE A 57 -0.96 -23.92 3.00
CA ILE A 57 0.06 -24.53 2.14
C ILE A 57 1.43 -24.25 2.73
N HIS A 58 2.36 -25.21 2.72
CA HIS A 58 3.71 -25.10 3.29
C HIS A 58 3.77 -24.46 4.69
N GLY A 59 2.73 -24.65 5.52
CA GLY A 59 2.67 -24.12 6.88
C GLY A 59 2.19 -22.66 7.02
N TYR A 60 1.85 -21.97 5.95
CA TYR A 60 1.28 -20.62 5.97
C TYR A 60 -0.10 -20.54 5.31
N GLU A 61 -0.80 -19.45 5.54
CA GLU A 61 -2.14 -19.21 5.04
C GLU A 61 -2.13 -18.27 3.84
N LEU A 62 -2.83 -18.67 2.78
CA LEU A 62 -2.91 -17.97 1.52
C LEU A 62 -4.37 -17.82 1.11
N SER A 63 -4.77 -16.65 0.58
CA SER A 63 -6.09 -16.45 0.02
C SER A 63 -6.06 -16.46 -1.50
N LEU A 64 -7.02 -17.16 -2.13
CA LEU A 64 -7.23 -17.20 -3.58
C LEU A 64 -8.70 -16.93 -3.91
N ARG A 65 -8.94 -16.25 -5.02
CA ARG A 65 -10.29 -16.15 -5.59
C ARG A 65 -10.74 -17.49 -6.13
N LEU A 66 -12.05 -17.75 -6.11
CA LEU A 66 -12.59 -19.01 -6.64
C LEU A 66 -12.31 -19.19 -8.13
N ASP A 67 -12.28 -18.11 -8.91
CA ASP A 67 -11.95 -18.15 -10.34
C ASP A 67 -10.47 -18.52 -10.58
N GLU A 68 -9.59 -18.18 -9.64
CA GLU A 68 -8.19 -18.57 -9.64
C GLU A 68 -8.03 -20.03 -9.19
N ALA A 69 -8.75 -20.44 -8.15
CA ALA A 69 -8.77 -21.81 -7.64
C ALA A 69 -9.31 -22.82 -8.67
N GLU A 70 -10.20 -22.41 -9.57
CA GLU A 70 -10.72 -23.24 -10.65
C GLU A 70 -9.63 -23.67 -11.67
N LYS A 71 -8.54 -22.92 -11.78
CA LYS A 71 -7.40 -23.22 -12.66
C LYS A 71 -6.41 -24.23 -12.05
N ILE A 72 -6.57 -24.61 -10.78
CA ILE A 72 -5.66 -25.49 -10.07
C ILE A 72 -6.32 -26.86 -9.92
N LEU A 73 -5.69 -27.90 -10.47
CA LEU A 73 -6.15 -29.27 -10.37
C LEU A 73 -5.54 -29.96 -9.16
N VAL A 74 -6.37 -30.65 -8.40
CA VAL A 74 -5.96 -31.32 -7.15
C VAL A 74 -6.50 -32.75 -7.10
N GLU A 75 -5.86 -33.57 -6.29
CA GLU A 75 -6.27 -34.94 -5.97
C GLU A 75 -6.41 -35.06 -4.44
N LEU A 76 -7.58 -35.56 -3.99
CA LEU A 76 -7.85 -35.72 -2.56
C LEU A 76 -6.87 -36.69 -1.90
N ILE A 77 -6.40 -36.34 -0.70
CA ILE A 77 -5.54 -37.18 0.14
C ILE A 77 -6.44 -37.86 1.19
N ASP A 78 -6.34 -39.20 1.29
CA ASP A 78 -6.95 -39.93 2.38
C ASP A 78 -6.21 -39.66 3.70
N GLU A 79 -6.92 -39.40 4.78
CA GLU A 79 -6.39 -39.07 6.12
C GLU A 79 -5.41 -40.12 6.69
N ARG A 80 -5.33 -41.31 6.07
CA ARG A 80 -4.46 -42.42 6.51
C ARG A 80 -2.98 -42.27 6.11
N THR A 81 -2.62 -41.28 5.30
CA THR A 81 -1.27 -41.12 4.75
C THR A 81 -0.43 -40.06 5.45
N ARG A 82 -0.94 -39.42 6.51
CA ARG A 82 -0.18 -38.42 7.28
C ARG A 82 0.89 -39.08 8.14
N LYS A 83 2.10 -39.20 7.60
CA LYS A 83 3.31 -39.40 8.40
C LYS A 83 3.84 -38.03 8.84
N HIS A 84 3.53 -37.64 10.06
CA HIS A 84 4.31 -36.62 10.76
C HIS A 84 5.56 -37.27 11.34
N GLU A 85 6.67 -37.15 10.65
CA GLU A 85 7.98 -37.36 11.29
C GLU A 85 8.27 -36.14 12.16
N SER A 86 8.28 -36.34 13.46
CA SER A 86 8.71 -35.34 14.44
C SER A 86 10.23 -35.22 14.38
N ALA A 87 10.72 -34.05 13.99
CA ALA A 87 12.15 -33.76 14.09
C ALA A 87 12.61 -33.86 15.57
N GLU A 88 13.78 -34.49 15.78
CA GLU A 88 14.42 -34.55 17.09
C GLU A 88 14.81 -33.14 17.56
N ASN A 89 14.79 -32.91 18.88
CA ASN A 89 15.17 -31.63 19.49
C ASN A 89 16.60 -31.25 19.07
N ILE A 90 16.70 -30.21 18.26
CA ILE A 90 17.97 -29.57 17.92
C ILE A 90 18.34 -28.62 19.07
N ASN A 91 19.47 -28.81 19.70
CA ASN A 91 19.99 -27.91 20.72
C ASN A 91 20.30 -26.55 20.10
N ASN A 92 19.78 -25.46 20.69
CA ASN A 92 20.15 -24.11 20.31
C ASN A 92 21.64 -23.91 20.53
N THR A 93 22.42 -23.89 19.47
CA THR A 93 23.84 -23.55 19.51
C THR A 93 23.98 -22.00 19.47
N VAL A 94 24.93 -21.50 20.23
CA VAL A 94 25.27 -20.08 20.22
C VAL A 94 25.83 -19.72 18.85
N HIS A 95 25.43 -18.55 18.31
CA HIS A 95 25.96 -18.04 17.04
C HIS A 95 27.50 -17.95 17.10
N PRO A 96 28.25 -18.42 16.11
CA PRO A 96 29.72 -18.54 16.16
C PRO A 96 30.47 -17.19 16.09
N GLY A 97 29.76 -16.06 15.95
CA GLY A 97 30.37 -14.75 15.77
C GLY A 97 30.59 -14.38 14.31
N LEU A 98 31.52 -13.47 14.02
CA LEU A 98 31.78 -12.94 12.67
C LEU A 98 32.47 -13.90 11.71
N GLY A 99 32.16 -15.16 11.74
CA GLY A 99 32.47 -16.13 10.68
C GLY A 99 33.92 -16.29 10.27
N GLU A 100 34.86 -15.99 11.16
CA GLU A 100 36.28 -15.93 10.84
C GLU A 100 36.88 -17.27 10.40
N ASP A 101 36.26 -18.40 10.73
CA ASP A 101 36.58 -19.72 10.26
C ASP A 101 35.32 -20.47 9.78
N GLY A 102 34.31 -19.74 9.28
CA GLY A 102 33.06 -20.34 8.80
C GLY A 102 33.25 -21.19 7.58
N LYS A 103 32.57 -22.33 7.51
CA LYS A 103 32.61 -23.27 6.37
C LYS A 103 32.08 -22.69 5.07
N TYR A 104 31.50 -21.48 5.11
CA TYR A 104 30.85 -20.77 3.99
C TYR A 104 31.66 -19.56 3.49
N HIS A 105 32.74 -19.16 4.19
CA HIS A 105 33.57 -18.02 3.81
C HIS A 105 35.05 -18.45 3.68
N VAL A 106 35.69 -18.02 2.58
CA VAL A 106 37.10 -18.25 2.30
C VAL A 106 37.82 -16.92 2.20
N LYS A 107 38.76 -16.61 3.09
CA LYS A 107 39.54 -15.37 3.10
C LYS A 107 40.25 -15.06 1.77
N ALA A 108 40.59 -16.07 0.99
CA ALA A 108 41.20 -15.88 -0.31
C ALA A 108 40.29 -15.19 -1.35
N ASP A 109 38.99 -15.25 -1.14
CA ASP A 109 37.95 -14.67 -2.04
C ASP A 109 37.52 -13.25 -1.62
N GLU A 110 38.17 -12.69 -0.59
CA GLU A 110 37.91 -11.34 -0.14
C GLU A 110 38.41 -10.29 -1.15
N HIS A 111 37.54 -9.33 -1.48
CA HIS A 111 37.87 -8.17 -2.30
C HIS A 111 37.55 -6.89 -1.53
N PRO A 112 38.42 -6.47 -0.56
CA PRO A 112 38.10 -5.33 0.28
C PRO A 112 37.94 -4.05 -0.55
N LEU A 113 36.89 -3.28 -0.21
CA LEU A 113 36.64 -1.99 -0.82
C LEU A 113 37.68 -0.96 -0.33
N PRO A 114 37.99 0.08 -1.15
CA PRO A 114 38.85 1.18 -0.74
C PRO A 114 38.35 1.86 0.54
N GLU A 115 39.27 2.29 1.39
CA GLU A 115 38.93 3.03 2.61
C GLU A 115 38.14 4.31 2.26
N GLY A 116 37.08 4.58 3.04
CA GLY A 116 36.20 5.72 2.83
C GLY A 116 35.07 5.51 1.82
N THR A 117 34.94 4.32 1.21
CA THR A 117 33.81 4.00 0.35
C THR A 117 32.52 3.96 1.16
N CYS A 118 31.47 4.64 0.68
CA CYS A 118 30.15 4.56 1.29
C CYS A 118 29.56 3.15 1.10
N LEU A 119 29.20 2.50 2.22
CA LEU A 119 28.59 1.18 2.20
C LEU A 119 27.08 1.31 2.00
N THR A 120 26.61 0.87 0.85
CA THR A 120 25.18 0.91 0.49
C THR A 120 24.54 -0.44 0.71
N TYR A 121 23.35 -0.45 1.32
CA TYR A 121 22.61 -1.67 1.66
C TYR A 121 21.21 -1.61 1.06
N ALA A 122 20.75 -2.73 0.55
CA ALA A 122 19.35 -2.98 0.25
C ALA A 122 18.72 -3.79 1.38
N LEU A 123 17.68 -3.27 2.00
CA LEU A 123 16.89 -3.98 3.00
C LEU A 123 15.73 -4.68 2.29
N VAL A 124 15.77 -6.00 2.20
CA VAL A 124 14.82 -6.81 1.43
C VAL A 124 14.14 -7.83 2.32
N GLY A 125 12.87 -8.06 2.12
CA GLY A 125 12.11 -9.07 2.85
C GLY A 125 10.66 -9.13 2.40
N ASN A 126 9.97 -10.16 2.85
CA ASN A 126 8.54 -10.32 2.58
C ASN A 126 7.71 -9.25 3.29
N GLN A 127 6.47 -9.10 2.87
CA GLN A 127 5.51 -8.29 3.63
C GLN A 127 5.34 -8.89 5.03
N ASN A 128 5.18 -8.02 6.03
CA ASN A 128 4.98 -8.39 7.44
C ASN A 128 6.14 -9.11 8.14
N CYS A 129 7.32 -9.22 7.53
CA CYS A 129 8.50 -9.83 8.18
C CYS A 129 9.18 -8.96 9.24
N GLY A 130 8.69 -7.74 9.47
CA GLY A 130 9.27 -6.78 10.42
C GLY A 130 10.32 -5.84 9.80
N LYS A 131 10.33 -5.67 8.48
CA LYS A 131 11.30 -4.87 7.73
C LYS A 131 11.33 -3.40 8.16
N THR A 132 10.18 -2.75 8.24
CA THR A 132 10.07 -1.35 8.68
C THR A 132 10.55 -1.17 10.12
N THR A 133 10.25 -2.12 11.00
CA THR A 133 10.72 -2.10 12.39
C THR A 133 12.25 -2.17 12.44
N LEU A 134 12.85 -3.06 11.66
CA LEU A 134 14.31 -3.17 11.60
C LEU A 134 14.94 -1.91 10.98
N PHE A 135 14.38 -1.38 9.89
CA PHE A 135 14.85 -0.14 9.28
C PHE A 135 14.88 1.02 10.29
N ASN A 136 13.82 1.16 11.10
CA ASN A 136 13.75 2.17 12.15
C ASN A 136 14.77 1.93 13.28
N GLN A 137 15.08 0.69 13.60
CA GLN A 137 16.14 0.37 14.57
C GLN A 137 17.54 0.68 14.02
N LEU A 138 17.76 0.44 12.73
CA LEU A 138 19.06 0.70 12.07
C LEU A 138 19.33 2.20 11.90
N THR A 139 18.35 2.97 11.45
CA THR A 139 18.52 4.36 11.03
C THR A 139 18.08 5.40 12.05
N GLY A 140 17.19 5.06 12.98
CA GLY A 140 16.65 6.01 13.95
C GLY A 140 15.83 7.13 13.28
N SER A 141 16.13 8.38 13.64
CA SER A 141 15.42 9.57 13.12
C SER A 141 16.00 10.14 11.82
N ASN A 142 17.16 9.66 11.36
CA ASN A 142 17.86 10.17 10.20
C ASN A 142 17.43 9.46 8.92
N GLN A 143 16.21 9.73 8.47
CA GLN A 143 15.64 9.12 7.29
C GLN A 143 15.29 10.16 6.24
N HIS A 144 15.52 9.82 4.97
CA HIS A 144 15.06 10.57 3.82
C HIS A 144 13.91 9.79 3.16
N VAL A 145 12.78 10.46 2.95
CA VAL A 145 11.60 9.87 2.34
C VAL A 145 11.37 10.50 0.98
N GLY A 146 11.16 9.69 -0.03
CA GLY A 146 10.87 10.11 -1.40
C GLY A 146 10.15 8.99 -2.16
N ASN A 147 10.20 9.05 -3.48
CA ASN A 147 9.71 7.96 -4.33
C ASN A 147 10.86 7.40 -5.16
N PHE A 148 10.76 6.13 -5.55
CA PHE A 148 11.67 5.58 -6.55
C PHE A 148 11.46 6.29 -7.90
N PRO A 149 12.53 6.50 -8.70
CA PRO A 149 12.44 7.22 -9.97
C PRO A 149 11.39 6.63 -10.92
N GLY A 150 10.49 7.47 -11.41
CA GLY A 150 9.49 7.11 -12.41
C GLY A 150 8.29 6.30 -11.93
N VAL A 151 8.21 6.01 -10.65
CA VAL A 151 7.11 5.26 -10.04
C VAL A 151 6.63 5.92 -8.74
N THR A 152 5.46 5.51 -8.28
CA THR A 152 4.83 6.04 -7.06
C THR A 152 5.09 5.17 -5.82
N VAL A 153 6.11 4.33 -5.89
CA VAL A 153 6.56 3.49 -4.77
C VAL A 153 7.44 4.32 -3.83
N ASP A 154 7.12 4.29 -2.55
CA ASP A 154 7.87 5.02 -1.52
C ASP A 154 9.31 4.49 -1.40
N ARG A 155 10.26 5.42 -1.31
CA ARG A 155 11.67 5.14 -1.05
C ARG A 155 12.06 5.77 0.29
N LYS A 156 12.69 4.98 1.15
CA LYS A 156 13.26 5.44 2.41
C LYS A 156 14.74 5.08 2.45
N ASP A 157 15.56 6.08 2.70
CA ASP A 157 17.00 5.93 2.84
C ASP A 157 17.46 6.51 4.18
N GLY A 158 18.51 5.95 4.75
CA GLY A 158 19.12 6.49 5.96
C GLY A 158 20.44 5.83 6.31
N PRO A 159 21.36 6.54 6.99
CA PRO A 159 22.59 5.95 7.48
C PRO A 159 22.31 5.03 8.67
N ILE A 160 23.13 4.00 8.85
CA ILE A 160 23.10 3.16 10.03
C ILE A 160 23.59 4.00 11.23
N LYS A 161 22.85 3.96 12.31
CA LYS A 161 23.16 4.67 13.55
C LYS A 161 24.54 4.29 14.08
N GLY A 162 25.40 5.27 14.27
CA GLY A 162 26.80 5.07 14.68
C GLY A 162 27.80 4.83 13.53
N TYR A 163 27.31 4.71 12.31
CA TYR A 163 28.13 4.48 11.10
C TYR A 163 27.74 5.48 10.00
N PRO A 164 28.28 6.70 10.04
CA PRO A 164 27.84 7.77 9.13
C PRO A 164 28.15 7.54 7.65
N ASN A 165 29.12 6.67 7.34
CA ASN A 165 29.49 6.32 5.97
C ASN A 165 28.75 5.10 5.43
N THR A 166 27.48 4.98 5.81
CA THR A 166 26.58 3.91 5.38
C THR A 166 25.27 4.49 4.89
N MET A 167 24.59 3.77 3.99
CA MET A 167 23.27 4.11 3.48
C MET A 167 22.44 2.86 3.32
N VAL A 168 21.33 2.77 4.04
CA VAL A 168 20.37 1.68 3.92
C VAL A 168 19.16 2.18 3.17
N THR A 169 18.76 1.48 2.12
CA THR A 169 17.52 1.72 1.37
C THR A 169 16.50 0.66 1.74
N ASP A 170 15.35 1.08 2.24
CA ASP A 170 14.22 0.21 2.52
C ASP A 170 13.47 -0.09 1.21
N LEU A 171 13.55 -1.31 0.72
CA LEU A 171 12.83 -1.76 -0.46
C LEU A 171 11.41 -2.19 -0.10
N PRO A 172 10.45 -2.12 -1.03
CA PRO A 172 9.11 -2.65 -0.81
C PRO A 172 9.10 -4.10 -0.34
N GLY A 173 8.12 -4.48 0.45
CA GLY A 173 7.91 -5.89 0.82
C GLY A 173 7.48 -6.71 -0.40
N ILE A 174 8.28 -7.69 -0.77
CA ILE A 174 8.06 -8.53 -1.95
C ILE A 174 8.16 -10.00 -1.60
N TYR A 175 7.57 -10.85 -2.43
CA TYR A 175 7.60 -12.30 -2.24
C TYR A 175 8.55 -13.01 -3.19
N SER A 176 8.85 -12.39 -4.31
CA SER A 176 9.78 -12.91 -5.31
C SER A 176 10.41 -11.78 -6.13
N MET A 177 11.41 -12.10 -6.94
CA MET A 177 12.02 -11.19 -7.90
C MET A 177 11.37 -11.26 -9.29
N SER A 178 10.22 -11.89 -9.41
CA SER A 178 9.46 -11.95 -10.64
C SER A 178 8.73 -10.63 -10.91
N PRO A 179 8.64 -10.15 -12.16
CA PRO A 179 8.06 -8.86 -12.48
C PRO A 179 6.53 -8.89 -12.50
N TYR A 180 5.92 -9.09 -11.34
CA TYR A 180 4.48 -9.20 -11.22
C TYR A 180 3.81 -7.86 -10.86
N THR A 181 4.35 -7.17 -9.86
CA THR A 181 3.90 -5.82 -9.45
C THR A 181 5.00 -4.79 -9.65
N SER A 182 4.65 -3.50 -9.54
CA SER A 182 5.63 -2.40 -9.57
C SER A 182 6.64 -2.49 -8.43
N GLU A 183 6.26 -3.01 -7.27
CA GLU A 183 7.12 -3.18 -6.10
C GLU A 183 8.25 -4.18 -6.36
N GLU A 184 7.92 -5.31 -6.96
CA GLU A 184 8.89 -6.35 -7.34
C GLU A 184 9.84 -5.87 -8.44
N ILE A 185 9.32 -5.15 -9.44
CA ILE A 185 10.13 -4.57 -10.51
C ILE A 185 11.10 -3.52 -9.94
N VAL A 186 10.64 -2.64 -9.05
CA VAL A 186 11.47 -1.62 -8.38
C VAL A 186 12.57 -2.27 -7.57
N SER A 187 12.25 -3.26 -6.74
CA SER A 187 13.21 -3.95 -5.89
C SER A 187 14.27 -4.67 -6.71
N ARG A 188 13.85 -5.37 -7.76
CA ARG A 188 14.77 -6.04 -8.69
C ARG A 188 15.69 -5.06 -9.39
N ASN A 189 15.14 -3.98 -9.94
CA ASN A 189 15.92 -2.97 -10.64
C ASN A 189 16.90 -2.25 -9.71
N PHE A 190 16.53 -2.01 -8.46
CA PHE A 190 17.44 -1.44 -7.47
C PHE A 190 18.67 -2.34 -7.27
N VAL A 191 18.48 -3.63 -7.06
CA VAL A 191 19.61 -4.56 -6.85
C VAL A 191 20.46 -4.68 -8.12
N LEU A 192 19.85 -4.75 -9.30
CA LEU A 192 20.56 -4.94 -10.57
C LEU A 192 21.26 -3.67 -11.08
N ASN A 193 20.67 -2.50 -10.90
CA ASN A 193 21.16 -1.24 -11.50
C ASN A 193 21.92 -0.37 -10.50
N ASP A 194 21.38 -0.16 -9.30
CA ASP A 194 22.02 0.69 -8.27
C ASP A 194 23.13 -0.07 -7.54
N LYS A 195 23.17 -1.39 -7.63
CA LYS A 195 24.23 -2.27 -7.14
C LYS A 195 24.65 -1.97 -5.70
N PRO A 196 23.76 -2.23 -4.73
CA PRO A 196 24.12 -2.06 -3.32
C PRO A 196 25.34 -2.92 -2.99
N LYS A 197 26.17 -2.45 -2.06
CA LYS A 197 27.37 -3.15 -1.63
C LYS A 197 27.06 -4.43 -0.85
N ALA A 198 25.90 -4.48 -0.21
CA ALA A 198 25.38 -5.67 0.45
C ALA A 198 23.85 -5.63 0.53
N ILE A 199 23.27 -6.80 0.78
CA ILE A 199 21.84 -6.99 1.03
C ILE A 199 21.67 -7.43 2.49
N ILE A 200 20.74 -6.78 3.19
CA ILE A 200 20.20 -7.26 4.47
C ILE A 200 18.85 -7.90 4.17
N ASN A 201 18.80 -9.21 4.18
CA ASN A 201 17.57 -9.97 3.92
C ASN A 201 16.89 -10.32 5.24
N ILE A 202 15.69 -9.78 5.48
CA ILE A 202 14.89 -10.10 6.65
C ILE A 202 14.02 -11.29 6.35
N VAL A 203 14.12 -12.31 7.21
CA VAL A 203 13.34 -13.54 7.17
C VAL A 203 12.52 -13.65 8.45
N ASP A 204 11.24 -13.88 8.32
CA ASP A 204 10.36 -14.18 9.46
C ASP A 204 10.57 -15.63 9.90
N ALA A 205 11.18 -15.83 11.06
CA ALA A 205 11.47 -17.14 11.62
C ALA A 205 10.24 -17.96 11.96
N THR A 206 9.08 -17.32 12.14
CA THR A 206 7.80 -18.01 12.41
C THR A 206 7.19 -18.60 11.14
N ASN A 207 7.63 -18.14 9.97
CA ASN A 207 7.10 -18.51 8.67
C ASN A 207 8.24 -18.69 7.64
N ILE A 208 9.20 -19.49 8.02
CA ILE A 208 10.52 -19.54 7.38
C ILE A 208 10.47 -20.09 5.95
N GLU A 209 9.68 -21.12 5.69
CA GLU A 209 9.58 -21.71 4.35
C GLU A 209 9.09 -20.67 3.33
N ARG A 210 8.16 -19.86 3.74
CA ARG A 210 7.61 -18.78 2.90
C ARG A 210 8.65 -17.72 2.55
N ASN A 211 9.45 -17.34 3.55
CA ASN A 211 10.44 -16.27 3.41
C ASN A 211 11.71 -16.72 2.66
N LEU A 212 12.11 -17.96 2.80
CA LEU A 212 13.34 -18.47 2.15
C LEU A 212 13.24 -18.52 0.62
N TYR A 213 12.06 -18.51 0.04
CA TYR A 213 11.91 -18.47 -1.41
C TYR A 213 12.54 -17.21 -2.02
N LEU A 214 12.26 -16.06 -1.43
CA LEU A 214 12.90 -14.79 -1.80
C LEU A 214 14.41 -14.83 -1.53
N THR A 215 14.80 -15.39 -0.39
CA THR A 215 16.21 -15.52 -0.01
C THR A 215 17.02 -16.28 -1.06
N MET A 216 16.48 -17.35 -1.61
CA MET A 216 17.15 -18.11 -2.66
C MET A 216 17.35 -17.30 -3.94
N GLN A 217 16.36 -16.52 -4.34
CA GLN A 217 16.50 -15.63 -5.51
C GLN A 217 17.53 -14.53 -5.28
N LEU A 218 17.60 -13.99 -4.07
CA LEU A 218 18.64 -13.02 -3.69
C LEU A 218 20.04 -13.63 -3.70
N LEU A 219 20.18 -14.88 -3.27
CA LEU A 219 21.47 -15.60 -3.34
C LEU A 219 21.96 -15.77 -4.77
N GLU A 220 21.06 -16.03 -5.71
CA GLU A 220 21.38 -16.13 -7.14
C GLU A 220 21.91 -14.82 -7.74
N MET A 221 21.60 -13.68 -7.13
CA MET A 221 22.10 -12.36 -7.55
C MET A 221 23.59 -12.14 -7.22
N ASN A 222 24.19 -13.02 -6.43
CA ASN A 222 25.62 -12.97 -6.10
C ASN A 222 26.10 -11.63 -5.53
N VAL A 223 25.28 -11.01 -4.70
CA VAL A 223 25.61 -9.80 -3.93
C VAL A 223 25.91 -10.22 -2.50
N PRO A 224 26.91 -9.62 -1.82
CA PRO A 224 27.13 -9.88 -0.39
C PRO A 224 25.83 -9.75 0.39
N MET A 225 25.48 -10.77 1.19
CA MET A 225 24.19 -10.81 1.88
C MET A 225 24.34 -11.33 3.30
N VAL A 226 23.57 -10.76 4.22
CA VAL A 226 23.34 -11.29 5.57
C VAL A 226 21.84 -11.54 5.74
N VAL A 227 21.49 -12.67 6.32
CA VAL A 227 20.10 -13.01 6.65
C VAL A 227 19.84 -12.60 8.10
N ALA A 228 18.89 -11.69 8.27
CA ALA A 228 18.35 -11.30 9.57
C ALA A 228 17.14 -12.18 9.89
N LEU A 229 17.33 -13.18 10.72
CA LEU A 229 16.28 -14.10 11.13
C LEU A 229 15.46 -13.47 12.26
N ASN A 230 14.38 -12.79 11.90
CA ASN A 230 13.56 -11.99 12.81
C ASN A 230 12.50 -12.81 13.52
N MET A 231 11.93 -12.25 14.59
CA MET A 231 10.89 -12.88 15.42
C MET A 231 11.36 -14.15 16.15
N MET A 232 12.64 -14.24 16.43
CA MET A 232 13.22 -15.37 17.18
C MET A 232 12.67 -15.49 18.61
N ASP A 233 12.22 -14.39 19.19
CA ASP A 233 11.55 -14.39 20.47
C ASP A 233 10.19 -15.11 20.43
N GLU A 234 9.42 -14.99 19.34
CA GLU A 234 8.18 -15.76 19.14
C GLU A 234 8.47 -17.27 18.98
N VAL A 235 9.49 -17.61 18.20
CA VAL A 235 9.91 -19.02 18.02
C VAL A 235 10.30 -19.65 19.37
N SER A 236 11.13 -18.96 20.16
CA SER A 236 11.55 -19.45 21.48
C SER A 236 10.39 -19.55 22.47
N ASN A 237 9.49 -18.57 22.49
CA ASN A 237 8.31 -18.57 23.37
C ASN A 237 7.33 -19.72 23.08
N ASN A 238 7.30 -20.19 21.83
CA ASN A 238 6.48 -21.32 21.39
C ASN A 238 7.22 -22.67 21.42
N GLN A 239 8.39 -22.72 22.04
CA GLN A 239 9.23 -23.94 22.15
C GLN A 239 9.75 -24.47 20.81
N GLY A 240 9.84 -23.60 19.82
CA GLY A 240 10.58 -23.89 18.59
C GLY A 240 12.06 -23.59 18.74
N SER A 241 12.88 -24.12 17.85
CA SER A 241 14.31 -23.81 17.76
C SER A 241 14.79 -23.85 16.33
N ILE A 242 15.85 -23.11 16.04
CA ILE A 242 16.49 -23.08 14.72
C ILE A 242 18.00 -23.26 14.93
N ASP A 243 18.56 -24.20 14.21
CA ASP A 243 20.01 -24.39 14.15
C ASP A 243 20.62 -23.33 13.21
N ILE A 244 21.09 -22.25 13.80
CA ILE A 244 21.65 -21.12 13.06
C ILE A 244 22.89 -21.54 12.26
N ASN A 245 23.79 -22.31 12.86
CA ASN A 245 25.03 -22.76 12.21
C ASN A 245 24.75 -23.70 11.04
N GLY A 246 23.81 -24.62 11.21
CA GLY A 246 23.35 -25.48 10.12
C GLY A 246 22.73 -24.72 8.97
N MET A 247 21.93 -23.72 9.27
CA MET A 247 21.31 -22.86 8.27
C MET A 247 22.35 -22.02 7.50
N GLU A 248 23.33 -21.44 8.19
CA GLU A 248 24.46 -20.74 7.56
C GLU A 248 25.23 -21.64 6.60
N ALA A 249 25.54 -22.86 7.02
CA ALA A 249 26.24 -23.83 6.19
C ALA A 249 25.43 -24.21 4.93
N MET A 250 24.13 -24.32 5.04
CA MET A 250 23.27 -24.67 3.91
C MET A 250 23.01 -23.51 2.96
N LEU A 251 22.81 -22.30 3.48
CA LEU A 251 22.55 -21.09 2.67
C LEU A 251 23.84 -20.46 2.12
N GLY A 252 24.97 -20.66 2.77
CA GLY A 252 26.26 -20.11 2.36
C GLY A 252 26.41 -18.61 2.66
N VAL A 253 25.64 -18.06 3.60
CA VAL A 253 25.68 -16.66 4.05
C VAL A 253 25.51 -16.58 5.55
N PRO A 254 25.99 -15.51 6.22
CA PRO A 254 25.74 -15.29 7.65
C PRO A 254 24.24 -15.20 7.95
N VAL A 255 23.81 -15.86 9.01
CA VAL A 255 22.45 -15.82 9.54
C VAL A 255 22.50 -15.31 10.97
N VAL A 256 21.86 -14.17 11.24
CA VAL A 256 21.85 -13.54 12.55
C VAL A 256 20.44 -13.60 13.15
N PRO A 257 20.24 -14.26 14.29
CA PRO A 257 18.95 -14.28 14.96
C PRO A 257 18.69 -12.93 15.62
N ILE A 258 17.54 -12.33 15.35
CA ILE A 258 17.14 -11.04 15.88
C ILE A 258 15.70 -11.02 16.37
N SER A 259 15.36 -10.02 17.18
CA SER A 259 14.02 -9.54 17.43
C SER A 259 14.02 -8.03 17.24
N ALA A 260 13.59 -7.57 16.06
CA ALA A 260 13.57 -6.14 15.72
C ALA A 260 12.64 -5.35 16.66
N ALA A 261 11.50 -5.92 17.04
CA ALA A 261 10.56 -5.28 17.97
C ALA A 261 11.16 -5.03 19.36
N LYS A 262 12.01 -5.94 19.84
CA LYS A 262 12.69 -5.85 21.14
C LYS A 262 14.11 -5.27 21.05
N ASN A 263 14.56 -4.92 19.86
CA ASN A 263 15.93 -4.46 19.58
C ASN A 263 17.01 -5.44 20.09
N GLN A 264 16.79 -6.74 19.89
CA GLN A 264 17.72 -7.80 20.27
C GLN A 264 18.45 -8.32 19.04
N GLY A 265 19.77 -8.54 19.14
CA GLY A 265 20.59 -9.06 18.05
C GLY A 265 20.90 -8.05 16.93
N VAL A 266 20.36 -6.85 16.96
CA VAL A 266 20.52 -5.85 15.91
C VAL A 266 21.97 -5.37 15.79
N ASN A 267 22.67 -5.21 16.89
CA ASN A 267 24.09 -4.81 16.88
C ASN A 267 24.97 -5.87 16.19
N GLU A 268 24.76 -7.14 16.48
CA GLU A 268 25.46 -8.25 15.83
C GLU A 268 25.14 -8.29 14.34
N LEU A 269 23.87 -8.03 13.94
CA LEU A 269 23.48 -7.89 12.54
C LEU A 269 24.25 -6.77 11.84
N ILE A 270 24.39 -5.62 12.48
CA ILE A 270 25.13 -4.46 11.94
C ILE A 270 26.60 -4.83 11.73
N GLU A 271 27.24 -5.47 12.71
CA GLU A 271 28.64 -5.90 12.60
C GLU A 271 28.85 -6.84 11.43
N HIS A 272 28.00 -7.85 11.26
CA HIS A 272 28.03 -8.75 10.12
C HIS A 272 27.79 -8.03 8.79
N ALA A 273 26.80 -7.13 8.74
CA ALA A 273 26.48 -6.36 7.54
C ALA A 273 27.67 -5.49 7.09
N ILE A 274 28.33 -4.82 8.03
CA ILE A 274 29.50 -3.99 7.73
C ILE A 274 30.67 -4.86 7.26
N HIS A 275 30.91 -5.99 7.90
CA HIS A 275 31.99 -6.88 7.54
C HIS A 275 31.83 -7.43 6.12
N ILE A 276 30.66 -7.98 5.79
CA ILE A 276 30.42 -8.53 4.45
C ILE A 276 30.46 -7.47 3.34
N ALA A 277 29.97 -6.26 3.62
CA ALA A 277 30.03 -5.16 2.66
C ALA A 277 31.43 -4.64 2.45
N LYS A 278 32.20 -4.48 3.53
CA LYS A 278 33.58 -3.99 3.48
C LYS A 278 34.51 -4.93 2.71
N TYR A 279 34.38 -6.23 2.96
CA TYR A 279 35.24 -7.26 2.34
C TYR A 279 34.63 -7.89 1.09
N GLN A 280 33.40 -7.47 0.71
CA GLN A 280 32.68 -8.03 -0.45
C GLN A 280 32.58 -9.54 -0.44
N GLU A 281 32.20 -10.09 0.72
CA GLU A 281 31.98 -11.52 0.91
C GLU A 281 30.71 -11.98 0.20
N ARG A 282 30.89 -12.66 -0.93
CA ARG A 282 29.77 -13.15 -1.74
C ARG A 282 29.20 -14.44 -1.20
N PRO A 283 27.92 -14.78 -1.50
CA PRO A 283 27.34 -16.04 -1.09
C PRO A 283 28.17 -17.24 -1.50
N GLY A 284 28.39 -18.17 -0.58
CA GLY A 284 29.16 -19.39 -0.82
C GLY A 284 28.38 -20.47 -1.59
N ARG A 285 27.07 -20.30 -1.73
CA ARG A 285 26.19 -21.21 -2.47
C ARG A 285 25.34 -20.45 -3.46
N LEU A 286 25.45 -20.80 -4.73
CA LEU A 286 24.62 -20.29 -5.82
C LEU A 286 23.76 -21.38 -6.46
N ASP A 287 24.07 -22.63 -6.19
CA ASP A 287 23.42 -23.82 -6.75
C ASP A 287 22.57 -24.53 -5.68
N PHE A 288 21.30 -24.71 -5.98
CA PHE A 288 20.29 -25.28 -5.08
C PHE A 288 19.78 -26.65 -5.54
N CYS A 289 20.25 -27.15 -6.68
CA CYS A 289 19.96 -28.48 -7.15
C CYS A 289 21.25 -29.31 -7.24
N GLY A 290 21.22 -30.52 -6.70
CA GLY A 290 22.31 -31.49 -6.84
C GLY A 290 22.32 -32.10 -8.24
N GLU A 291 23.47 -32.66 -8.63
CA GLU A 291 23.62 -33.39 -9.88
C GLU A 291 22.67 -34.60 -9.96
N ASP A 292 22.33 -35.19 -8.82
CA ASP A 292 21.45 -36.35 -8.69
C ASP A 292 19.99 -36.01 -8.41
N ASP A 293 19.69 -34.77 -8.03
CA ASP A 293 18.32 -34.33 -7.69
C ASP A 293 17.42 -34.41 -8.92
N PHE A 294 16.32 -35.15 -8.80
CA PHE A 294 15.36 -35.35 -9.91
C PHE A 294 16.00 -35.90 -11.20
N GLY A 295 17.02 -36.74 -11.10
CA GLY A 295 17.77 -37.25 -12.23
C GLY A 295 18.69 -36.22 -12.90
N GLY A 296 18.94 -35.10 -12.25
CA GLY A 296 19.82 -34.03 -12.71
C GLY A 296 19.27 -33.16 -13.87
N ALA A 297 18.01 -33.32 -14.25
CA ALA A 297 17.44 -32.63 -15.39
C ALA A 297 17.49 -31.10 -15.24
N VAL A 298 17.04 -30.58 -14.11
CA VAL A 298 17.04 -29.13 -13.80
C VAL A 298 18.47 -28.61 -13.69
N HIS A 299 19.34 -29.32 -13.03
CA HIS A 299 20.74 -28.94 -12.89
C HIS A 299 21.44 -28.82 -14.24
N ARG A 300 21.31 -29.81 -15.13
CA ARG A 300 21.87 -29.76 -16.49
C ARG A 300 21.29 -28.62 -17.31
N CYS A 301 19.98 -28.37 -17.21
CA CYS A 301 19.31 -27.27 -17.90
C CYS A 301 19.89 -25.92 -17.51
N ILE A 302 19.97 -25.63 -16.22
CA ILE A 302 20.49 -24.36 -15.71
C ILE A 302 21.96 -24.19 -16.10
N HIS A 303 22.76 -25.25 -15.95
CA HIS A 303 24.18 -25.21 -16.29
C HIS A 303 24.43 -24.96 -17.77
N SER A 304 23.68 -25.63 -18.65
CA SER A 304 23.76 -25.43 -20.11
C SER A 304 23.38 -24.02 -20.51
N ILE A 305 22.33 -23.46 -19.92
CA ILE A 305 21.90 -22.08 -20.21
C ILE A 305 22.92 -21.08 -19.67
N CYS A 306 23.49 -21.31 -18.49
CA CYS A 306 24.59 -20.46 -17.97
C CYS A 306 25.75 -20.38 -18.94
N HIS A 307 26.20 -21.50 -19.51
CA HIS A 307 27.26 -21.47 -20.52
C HIS A 307 26.88 -20.72 -21.79
N LEU A 308 25.64 -20.85 -22.23
CA LEU A 308 25.15 -20.21 -23.45
C LEU A 308 25.08 -18.68 -23.32
N ILE A 309 24.67 -18.15 -22.16
CA ILE A 309 24.41 -16.72 -21.96
C ILE A 309 25.54 -15.98 -21.23
N GLU A 310 26.63 -16.65 -20.89
CA GLU A 310 27.70 -16.10 -20.05
C GLU A 310 28.26 -14.77 -20.59
N ASP A 311 28.56 -14.70 -21.89
CA ASP A 311 29.10 -13.50 -22.51
C ASP A 311 28.07 -12.35 -22.54
N HIS A 312 26.81 -12.66 -22.82
CA HIS A 312 25.72 -11.70 -22.81
C HIS A 312 25.46 -11.15 -21.40
N ALA A 313 25.44 -12.01 -20.39
CA ALA A 313 25.25 -11.60 -18.99
C ALA A 313 26.40 -10.71 -18.50
N LYS A 314 27.65 -11.01 -18.86
CA LYS A 314 28.81 -10.17 -18.55
C LYS A 314 28.73 -8.80 -19.23
N LYS A 315 28.29 -8.74 -20.50
CA LYS A 315 28.16 -7.50 -21.28
C LYS A 315 27.16 -6.52 -20.66
N VAL A 316 26.03 -7.02 -20.16
CA VAL A 316 24.97 -6.21 -19.54
C VAL A 316 25.06 -6.16 -18.01
N ASP A 317 26.07 -6.82 -17.44
CA ASP A 317 26.36 -6.87 -16.00
C ASP A 317 25.17 -7.36 -15.15
N ILE A 318 24.57 -8.46 -15.59
CA ILE A 318 23.54 -9.19 -14.84
C ILE A 318 24.17 -10.45 -14.25
N PRO A 319 23.87 -10.80 -12.98
CA PRO A 319 24.35 -12.05 -12.39
C PRO A 319 23.93 -13.27 -13.22
N LEU A 320 24.90 -14.09 -13.61
CA LEU A 320 24.71 -15.20 -14.56
C LEU A 320 23.65 -16.21 -14.10
N ARG A 321 23.73 -16.66 -12.87
CA ARG A 321 22.80 -17.65 -12.31
C ARG A 321 21.38 -17.10 -12.24
N PHE A 322 21.21 -15.86 -11.82
CA PHE A 322 19.92 -15.18 -11.79
C PHE A 322 19.33 -15.05 -13.20
N ALA A 323 20.14 -14.62 -14.17
CA ALA A 323 19.70 -14.51 -15.55
C ALA A 323 19.26 -15.88 -16.12
N ALA A 324 20.02 -16.95 -15.88
CA ALA A 324 19.67 -18.29 -16.33
C ALA A 324 18.35 -18.79 -15.74
N SER A 325 18.17 -18.67 -14.44
CA SER A 325 16.92 -19.06 -13.76
C SER A 325 15.72 -18.27 -14.27
N LYS A 326 15.87 -16.98 -14.48
CA LYS A 326 14.79 -16.12 -15.00
C LYS A 326 14.42 -16.40 -16.46
N ILE A 327 15.40 -16.72 -17.29
CA ILE A 327 15.14 -17.15 -18.67
C ILE A 327 14.33 -18.45 -18.68
N ILE A 328 14.70 -19.43 -17.86
CA ILE A 328 13.95 -20.69 -17.77
C ILE A 328 12.53 -20.44 -17.28
N GLU A 329 12.32 -19.54 -16.36
CA GLU A 329 10.98 -19.14 -15.90
C GLU A 329 10.16 -18.37 -16.95
N GLY A 330 10.78 -17.93 -18.04
CA GLY A 330 10.12 -17.17 -19.11
C GLY A 330 10.01 -15.66 -18.85
N ASP A 331 10.95 -15.08 -18.10
CA ASP A 331 11.03 -13.65 -17.83
C ASP A 331 11.51 -12.88 -19.07
N ASN A 332 10.57 -12.28 -19.77
CA ASN A 332 10.84 -11.54 -21.01
C ASN A 332 11.70 -10.29 -20.77
N LEU A 333 11.60 -9.64 -19.61
CA LEU A 333 12.40 -8.45 -19.32
C LEU A 333 13.90 -8.77 -19.22
N ILE A 334 14.25 -9.92 -18.69
CA ILE A 334 15.65 -10.38 -18.66
C ILE A 334 16.08 -10.86 -20.06
N LEU A 335 15.21 -11.57 -20.77
CA LEU A 335 15.49 -12.05 -22.12
C LEU A 335 15.79 -10.89 -23.07
N ASP A 336 14.95 -9.85 -23.05
CA ASP A 336 15.13 -8.65 -23.89
C ASP A 336 16.42 -7.90 -23.53
N ARG A 337 16.77 -7.85 -22.26
CA ARG A 337 17.97 -7.16 -21.76
C ARG A 337 19.27 -7.87 -22.18
N LEU A 338 19.25 -9.18 -22.32
CA LEU A 338 20.41 -9.97 -22.74
C LEU A 338 20.72 -9.84 -24.22
N ASP A 339 19.76 -9.44 -25.06
CA ASP A 339 19.89 -9.24 -26.50
C ASP A 339 20.48 -10.48 -27.21
N LEU A 340 19.82 -11.62 -27.01
CA LEU A 340 20.19 -12.89 -27.62
C LEU A 340 19.76 -12.95 -29.07
N ASP A 341 20.56 -13.62 -29.92
CA ASP A 341 20.15 -13.88 -31.29
C ASP A 341 19.08 -14.98 -31.42
N ASP A 342 18.48 -15.13 -32.58
CA ASP A 342 17.37 -16.08 -32.77
C ASP A 342 17.83 -17.54 -32.64
N ASN A 343 19.08 -17.86 -33.01
CA ASN A 343 19.64 -19.20 -32.84
C ASN A 343 19.87 -19.54 -31.37
N GLU A 344 20.33 -18.57 -30.58
CA GLU A 344 20.52 -18.73 -29.12
C GLU A 344 19.17 -18.92 -28.42
N LYS A 345 18.14 -18.18 -28.81
CA LYS A 345 16.78 -18.36 -28.29
C LYS A 345 16.21 -19.74 -28.61
N GLU A 346 16.38 -20.21 -29.84
CA GLU A 346 15.95 -21.54 -30.27
C GLU A 346 16.70 -22.65 -29.49
N MET A 347 17.99 -22.46 -29.25
CA MET A 347 18.81 -23.38 -28.45
C MET A 347 18.36 -23.45 -26.99
N ILE A 348 18.03 -22.30 -26.39
CA ILE A 348 17.46 -22.22 -25.04
C ILE A 348 16.10 -22.95 -25.00
N GLU A 349 15.23 -22.71 -25.95
CA GLU A 349 13.94 -23.38 -26.03
C GLU A 349 14.11 -24.90 -26.12
N HIS A 350 15.06 -25.38 -26.92
CA HIS A 350 15.35 -26.81 -27.03
C HIS A 350 15.85 -27.42 -25.71
N ILE A 351 16.77 -26.74 -25.01
CA ILE A 351 17.28 -27.18 -23.71
C ILE A 351 16.15 -27.22 -22.67
N VAL A 352 15.29 -26.22 -22.64
CA VAL A 352 14.14 -26.15 -21.72
C VAL A 352 13.14 -27.26 -22.01
N LEU A 353 12.78 -27.51 -23.27
CA LEU A 353 11.87 -28.59 -23.67
C LEU A 353 12.43 -29.98 -23.32
N GLN A 354 13.73 -30.18 -23.43
CA GLN A 354 14.35 -31.42 -23.00
C GLN A 354 14.21 -31.62 -21.49
N MET A 355 14.47 -30.58 -20.70
CA MET A 355 14.29 -30.62 -19.25
C MET A 355 12.83 -30.92 -18.87
N GLU A 356 11.85 -30.29 -19.52
CA GLU A 356 10.43 -30.55 -19.28
C GLU A 356 10.05 -32.02 -19.53
N LYS A 357 10.58 -32.61 -20.62
CA LYS A 357 10.35 -34.05 -20.92
C LYS A 357 10.96 -34.96 -19.87
N GLU A 358 12.18 -34.68 -19.43
CA GLU A 358 12.85 -35.49 -18.42
C GLU A 358 12.24 -35.34 -17.03
N ARG A 359 11.83 -34.11 -16.67
CA ARG A 359 11.29 -33.81 -15.35
C ARG A 359 9.79 -34.14 -15.21
N GLY A 360 9.03 -34.10 -16.30
CA GLY A 360 7.58 -34.30 -16.30
C GLY A 360 6.78 -33.09 -15.77
N LEU A 361 7.42 -31.95 -15.60
CA LEU A 361 6.83 -30.66 -15.22
C LEU A 361 7.20 -29.61 -16.26
N ASP A 362 6.34 -28.60 -16.43
CA ASP A 362 6.71 -27.45 -17.23
C ASP A 362 7.86 -26.64 -16.58
N HIS A 363 8.54 -25.84 -17.36
CA HIS A 363 9.77 -25.13 -16.95
C HIS A 363 9.62 -24.30 -15.70
N SER A 364 8.54 -23.48 -15.61
CA SER A 364 8.30 -22.64 -14.44
C SER A 364 8.00 -23.43 -13.18
N ALA A 365 7.18 -24.48 -13.30
CA ALA A 365 6.88 -25.38 -12.19
C ALA A 365 8.10 -26.18 -11.75
N ALA A 366 8.97 -26.62 -12.68
CA ALA A 366 10.20 -27.33 -12.35
C ALA A 366 11.16 -26.46 -11.52
N ILE A 367 11.35 -25.20 -11.88
CA ILE A 367 12.19 -24.27 -11.12
C ILE A 367 11.61 -23.98 -9.74
N ALA A 368 10.30 -23.74 -9.64
CA ALA A 368 9.65 -23.50 -8.36
C ALA A 368 9.73 -24.75 -7.45
N ASP A 369 9.49 -25.93 -7.99
CA ASP A 369 9.62 -27.19 -7.27
C ASP A 369 11.06 -27.44 -6.77
N MET A 370 12.06 -27.15 -7.58
CA MET A 370 13.46 -27.22 -7.17
C MET A 370 13.73 -26.31 -5.95
N ARG A 371 13.27 -25.07 -5.98
CA ARG A 371 13.47 -24.12 -4.89
C ARG A 371 12.76 -24.56 -3.63
N PHE A 372 11.51 -24.97 -3.71
CA PHE A 372 10.77 -25.46 -2.54
C PHE A 372 11.32 -26.75 -1.98
N SER A 373 11.80 -27.67 -2.81
CA SER A 373 12.48 -28.90 -2.36
C SER A 373 13.75 -28.58 -1.56
N PHE A 374 14.53 -27.61 -2.00
CA PHE A 374 15.70 -27.15 -1.25
C PHE A 374 15.29 -26.49 0.07
N ILE A 375 14.26 -25.65 0.07
CA ILE A 375 13.74 -25.01 1.29
C ILE A 375 13.26 -26.06 2.29
N GLU A 376 12.50 -27.05 1.86
CA GLU A 376 12.07 -28.16 2.72
C GLU A 376 13.26 -28.87 3.34
N LYS A 377 14.30 -29.19 2.56
CA LYS A 377 15.53 -29.80 3.05
C LYS A 377 16.25 -28.94 4.10
N VAL A 378 16.34 -27.63 3.89
CA VAL A 378 16.89 -26.68 4.87
C VAL A 378 16.08 -26.70 6.14
N CYS A 379 14.75 -26.61 6.04
CA CYS A 379 13.86 -26.56 7.20
C CYS A 379 13.84 -27.90 7.97
N GLU A 380 13.83 -29.03 7.30
CA GLU A 380 13.92 -30.35 7.95
C GLU A 380 15.19 -30.52 8.77
N GLN A 381 16.32 -30.02 8.30
CA GLN A 381 17.62 -30.18 8.97
C GLN A 381 17.88 -29.12 10.04
N THR A 382 17.28 -27.94 9.97
CA THR A 382 17.66 -26.79 10.81
C THR A 382 16.53 -26.23 11.66
N VAL A 383 15.27 -26.55 11.37
CA VAL A 383 14.12 -25.94 12.05
C VAL A 383 13.31 -26.98 12.81
N VAL A 384 13.16 -26.75 14.11
CA VAL A 384 12.18 -27.48 14.94
C VAL A 384 10.94 -26.61 15.09
N LYS A 385 9.85 -26.99 14.43
CA LYS A 385 8.58 -26.26 14.49
C LYS A 385 7.95 -26.41 15.85
N PRO A 386 7.38 -25.33 16.43
CA PRO A 386 6.57 -25.43 17.63
C PRO A 386 5.33 -26.29 17.34
N LYS A 387 4.91 -27.11 18.32
CA LYS A 387 3.72 -27.97 18.19
C LYS A 387 2.44 -27.13 17.98
N GLU A 388 2.35 -25.99 18.67
CA GLU A 388 1.24 -25.05 18.55
C GLU A 388 1.76 -23.63 18.76
N SER A 389 1.47 -22.71 17.82
CA SER A 389 1.76 -21.28 17.97
C SER A 389 0.64 -20.60 18.77
N LYS A 390 0.98 -19.99 19.88
CA LYS A 390 0.02 -19.20 20.70
C LYS A 390 -0.56 -18.02 19.92
N GLU A 391 0.26 -17.41 19.07
CA GLU A 391 -0.14 -16.31 18.20
C GLU A 391 -1.17 -16.76 17.18
N ARG A 392 -0.97 -17.92 16.58
CA ARG A 392 -1.92 -18.52 15.63
C ARG A 392 -3.24 -18.86 16.28
N ILE A 393 -3.25 -19.55 17.43
CA ILE A 393 -4.46 -19.89 18.17
C ILE A 393 -5.25 -18.63 18.57
N ARG A 394 -4.53 -17.58 19.00
CA ARG A 394 -5.14 -16.29 19.32
C ARG A 394 -5.77 -15.67 18.07
N SER A 395 -5.06 -15.67 16.94
CA SER A 395 -5.54 -15.13 15.66
C SER A 395 -6.77 -15.87 15.16
N GLU A 396 -6.78 -17.19 15.21
CA GLU A 396 -7.96 -18.02 14.85
C GLU A 396 -9.17 -17.73 15.73
N ARG A 397 -8.95 -17.52 17.04
CA ARG A 397 -10.02 -17.16 17.97
C ARG A 397 -10.62 -15.78 17.67
N ILE A 398 -9.76 -14.79 17.35
CA ILE A 398 -10.17 -13.44 16.96
C ILE A 398 -10.90 -13.50 15.62
N ASP A 399 -10.37 -14.23 14.64
CA ASP A 399 -10.94 -14.38 13.30
C ASP A 399 -12.33 -15.03 13.32
N ARG A 400 -12.59 -15.90 14.28
CA ARG A 400 -13.94 -16.50 14.44
C ARG A 400 -15.03 -15.43 14.60
N ILE A 401 -14.67 -14.28 15.21
CA ILE A 401 -15.60 -13.16 15.42
C ILE A 401 -15.47 -12.16 14.27
N LEU A 402 -14.23 -11.72 13.96
CA LEU A 402 -13.97 -10.62 13.03
C LEU A 402 -14.17 -11.00 11.56
N THR A 403 -14.04 -12.26 11.20
CA THR A 403 -14.25 -12.75 9.84
C THR A 403 -15.34 -13.82 9.73
N GLY A 404 -16.19 -13.95 10.74
CA GLY A 404 -17.33 -14.88 10.75
C GLY A 404 -18.36 -14.53 9.67
N LYS A 405 -19.07 -15.54 9.16
CA LYS A 405 -20.04 -15.41 8.07
C LYS A 405 -21.09 -14.30 8.28
N TYR A 406 -21.56 -14.13 9.52
CA TYR A 406 -22.58 -13.13 9.86
C TYR A 406 -22.06 -11.95 10.67
N THR A 407 -20.87 -12.05 11.24
CA THR A 407 -20.29 -11.07 12.16
C THR A 407 -19.29 -10.13 11.51
N ALA A 408 -18.67 -10.54 10.39
CA ALA A 408 -17.61 -9.77 9.74
C ALA A 408 -18.03 -8.35 9.36
N ILE A 409 -19.12 -8.20 8.62
CA ILE A 409 -19.58 -6.89 8.13
C ILE A 409 -20.10 -6.00 9.26
N PRO A 410 -20.98 -6.49 10.19
CA PRO A 410 -21.40 -5.68 11.33
C PRO A 410 -20.24 -5.23 12.23
N MET A 411 -19.27 -6.11 12.50
CA MET A 411 -18.09 -5.76 13.29
C MET A 411 -17.21 -4.72 12.60
N PHE A 412 -17.03 -4.86 11.29
CA PHE A 412 -16.28 -3.89 10.49
C PHE A 412 -16.94 -2.50 10.51
N ILE A 413 -18.25 -2.44 10.29
CA ILE A 413 -19.01 -1.19 10.37
C ILE A 413 -18.89 -0.60 11.78
N GLY A 414 -19.03 -1.41 12.81
CA GLY A 414 -18.89 -0.99 14.21
C GLY A 414 -17.50 -0.40 14.53
N ILE A 415 -16.43 -1.05 14.08
CA ILE A 415 -15.06 -0.58 14.25
C ILE A 415 -14.85 0.74 13.50
N MET A 416 -15.31 0.85 12.26
CA MET A 416 -15.18 2.08 11.48
C MET A 416 -15.97 3.25 12.09
N LEU A 417 -17.19 3.00 12.56
CA LEU A 417 -17.98 4.01 13.26
C LEU A 417 -17.29 4.45 14.55
N LEU A 418 -16.69 3.53 15.30
CA LEU A 418 -15.92 3.86 16.51
C LEU A 418 -14.70 4.71 16.17
N VAL A 419 -13.94 4.33 15.14
CA VAL A 419 -12.75 5.09 14.68
C VAL A 419 -13.17 6.50 14.26
N PHE A 420 -14.23 6.65 13.48
CA PHE A 420 -14.72 7.97 13.07
C PHE A 420 -15.24 8.79 14.25
N TYR A 421 -16.00 8.18 15.15
CA TYR A 421 -16.48 8.86 16.34
C TYR A 421 -15.33 9.38 17.22
N LEU A 422 -14.33 8.55 17.49
CA LEU A 422 -13.16 8.97 18.27
C LEU A 422 -12.34 10.06 17.55
N THR A 423 -12.19 9.94 16.24
CA THR A 423 -11.42 10.91 15.45
C THR A 423 -12.12 12.26 15.38
N PHE A 424 -13.40 12.30 15.01
CA PHE A 424 -14.10 13.55 14.71
C PHE A 424 -14.81 14.18 15.91
N ASN A 425 -15.20 13.41 16.92
CA ASN A 425 -15.96 13.93 18.06
C ASN A 425 -15.21 13.94 19.38
N VAL A 426 -14.18 13.14 19.54
CA VAL A 426 -13.48 13.02 20.84
C VAL A 426 -12.03 13.51 20.71
N VAL A 427 -11.14 12.67 20.24
CA VAL A 427 -9.68 12.95 20.26
C VAL A 427 -9.31 14.02 19.25
N GLY A 428 -9.74 13.86 17.99
CA GLY A 428 -9.42 14.81 16.93
C GLY A 428 -10.05 16.18 17.17
N ALA A 429 -11.31 16.22 17.58
CA ALA A 429 -12.00 17.47 17.91
C ALA A 429 -11.35 18.21 19.08
N TRP A 430 -10.95 17.49 20.12
CA TRP A 430 -10.26 18.07 21.26
C TRP A 430 -8.91 18.68 20.86
N LEU A 431 -8.09 17.93 20.11
CA LEU A 431 -6.80 18.42 19.61
C LEU A 431 -6.96 19.58 18.62
N GLN A 432 -7.98 19.53 17.77
CA GLN A 432 -8.32 20.61 16.85
C GLN A 432 -8.65 21.89 17.63
N GLY A 433 -9.51 21.79 18.65
CA GLY A 433 -9.87 22.92 19.51
C GLY A 433 -8.67 23.57 20.18
N LEU A 434 -7.71 22.77 20.66
CA LEU A 434 -6.46 23.28 21.22
C LEU A 434 -5.61 24.02 20.18
N LEU A 435 -5.52 23.49 18.97
CA LEU A 435 -4.76 24.12 17.89
C LEU A 435 -5.45 25.43 17.41
N GLU A 436 -6.77 25.44 17.30
CA GLU A 436 -7.57 26.64 16.96
C GLU A 436 -7.36 27.74 18.01
N LEU A 437 -7.43 27.44 19.30
CA LEU A 437 -7.11 28.39 20.35
C LEU A 437 -5.70 28.98 20.20
N GLY A 438 -4.71 28.13 19.84
CA GLY A 438 -3.34 28.59 19.58
C GLY A 438 -3.25 29.51 18.38
N ILE A 439 -3.91 29.16 17.28
CA ILE A 439 -3.93 29.97 16.04
C ILE A 439 -4.64 31.30 16.31
N ASP A 440 -5.78 31.30 17.00
CA ASP A 440 -6.52 32.50 17.35
C ASP A 440 -5.71 33.43 18.25
N TRP A 441 -5.01 32.88 19.24
CA TRP A 441 -4.12 33.65 20.10
C TRP A 441 -3.00 34.33 19.30
N ILE A 442 -2.33 33.59 18.41
CA ILE A 442 -1.28 34.15 17.53
C ILE A 442 -1.87 35.23 16.62
N THR A 443 -3.04 34.99 16.05
CA THR A 443 -3.74 35.94 15.18
C THR A 443 -4.04 37.23 15.93
N GLN A 444 -4.56 37.15 17.16
CA GLN A 444 -4.82 38.32 18.00
C GLN A 444 -3.56 39.11 18.35
N VAL A 445 -2.46 38.42 18.69
CA VAL A 445 -1.19 39.06 18.97
C VAL A 445 -0.65 39.78 17.75
N VAL A 446 -0.70 39.16 16.57
CA VAL A 446 -0.25 39.76 15.30
C VAL A 446 -1.16 40.95 14.91
N ASP A 447 -2.46 40.80 15.08
CA ASP A 447 -3.45 41.87 14.80
C ASP A 447 -3.16 43.09 15.69
N ALA A 448 -3.02 42.91 17.00
CA ALA A 448 -2.68 43.98 17.94
C ALA A 448 -1.33 44.62 17.61
N TRP A 449 -0.32 43.86 17.25
CA TRP A 449 0.98 44.38 16.86
C TRP A 449 0.90 45.21 15.56
N MET A 450 0.21 44.70 14.54
CA MET A 450 0.05 45.41 13.26
C MET A 450 -0.77 46.71 13.41
N THR A 451 -1.78 46.67 14.27
CA THR A 451 -2.56 47.85 14.61
C THR A 451 -1.71 48.90 15.31
N SER A 452 -0.88 48.52 16.27
CA SER A 452 0.05 49.41 16.99
C SER A 452 1.16 49.97 16.10
N ALA A 453 1.58 49.21 15.10
CA ALA A 453 2.61 49.58 14.13
C ALA A 453 2.05 50.47 12.98
N HIS A 454 0.74 50.80 12.97
CA HIS A 454 0.05 51.56 11.93
C HIS A 454 0.30 51.03 10.51
N VAL A 455 0.27 49.72 10.35
CA VAL A 455 0.42 49.03 9.06
C VAL A 455 -0.74 49.41 8.13
N SER A 456 -0.48 49.53 6.83
CA SER A 456 -1.50 49.83 5.85
C SER A 456 -2.65 48.83 5.88
N TYR A 457 -3.88 49.27 5.69
CA TYR A 457 -5.09 48.43 5.73
C TYR A 457 -4.99 47.21 4.79
N ALA A 458 -4.42 47.41 3.59
CA ALA A 458 -4.24 46.31 2.62
C ALA A 458 -3.34 45.19 3.14
N VAL A 459 -2.21 45.54 3.74
CA VAL A 459 -1.26 44.55 4.31
C VAL A 459 -1.86 43.91 5.56
N HIS A 460 -2.54 44.67 6.40
CA HIS A 460 -3.23 44.15 7.57
C HIS A 460 -4.29 43.10 7.17
N SER A 461 -5.18 43.44 6.20
CA SER A 461 -6.19 42.52 5.70
C SER A 461 -5.57 41.29 5.02
N LEU A 462 -4.49 41.45 4.26
CA LEU A 462 -3.77 40.28 3.68
C LEU A 462 -3.29 39.32 4.75
N VAL A 463 -2.67 39.81 5.81
CA VAL A 463 -2.11 38.96 6.87
C VAL A 463 -3.22 38.32 7.71
N ILE A 464 -4.19 39.10 8.19
CA ILE A 464 -5.22 38.62 9.11
C ILE A 464 -6.32 37.85 8.34
N ASP A 465 -6.94 38.47 7.35
CA ASP A 465 -8.10 37.91 6.65
C ASP A 465 -7.69 36.92 5.53
N GLY A 466 -6.55 37.14 4.91
CA GLY A 466 -6.02 36.26 3.88
C GLY A 466 -5.22 35.07 4.46
N ILE A 467 -4.11 35.33 5.11
CA ILE A 467 -3.16 34.28 5.54
C ILE A 467 -3.66 33.56 6.79
N PHE A 468 -3.86 34.29 7.89
CA PHE A 468 -4.24 33.65 9.16
C PHE A 468 -5.63 33.01 9.11
N ALA A 469 -6.62 33.66 8.53
CA ALA A 469 -7.96 33.07 8.42
C ALA A 469 -7.97 31.88 7.46
N GLY A 470 -7.37 32.02 6.27
CA GLY A 470 -7.41 30.98 5.25
C GLY A 470 -6.49 29.78 5.57
N VAL A 471 -5.20 30.04 5.82
CA VAL A 471 -4.24 28.98 6.14
C VAL A 471 -4.54 28.37 7.49
N GLY A 472 -4.91 29.19 8.49
CA GLY A 472 -5.25 28.72 9.82
C GLY A 472 -6.44 27.77 9.83
N SER A 473 -7.49 28.04 9.05
CA SER A 473 -8.65 27.15 8.95
C SER A 473 -8.28 25.77 8.39
N VAL A 474 -7.41 25.70 7.39
CA VAL A 474 -6.97 24.43 6.83
C VAL A 474 -5.98 23.71 7.76
N LEU A 475 -5.10 24.46 8.41
CA LEU A 475 -4.12 23.89 9.34
C LEU A 475 -4.80 23.29 10.59
N SER A 476 -5.93 23.84 11.01
CA SER A 476 -6.70 23.33 12.15
C SER A 476 -7.19 21.89 11.96
N PHE A 477 -7.30 21.41 10.72
CA PHE A 477 -7.64 20.00 10.44
C PHE A 477 -6.49 19.01 10.60
N LEU A 478 -5.24 19.48 10.72
CA LEU A 478 -4.07 18.60 10.86
C LEU A 478 -4.21 17.61 12.02
N PRO A 479 -4.65 17.98 13.22
CA PRO A 479 -4.84 17.03 14.32
C PRO A 479 -5.85 15.93 14.00
N ILE A 480 -6.92 16.23 13.29
CA ILE A 480 -7.92 15.25 12.86
C ILE A 480 -7.27 14.25 11.90
N ILE A 481 -6.52 14.74 10.92
CA ILE A 481 -5.82 13.90 9.95
C ILE A 481 -4.81 12.97 10.64
N VAL A 482 -4.03 13.51 11.57
CA VAL A 482 -3.05 12.73 12.36
C VAL A 482 -3.75 11.67 13.21
N THR A 483 -4.84 12.01 13.88
CA THR A 483 -5.64 11.07 14.69
C THR A 483 -6.22 9.95 13.84
N LEU A 484 -6.75 10.28 12.66
CA LEU A 484 -7.27 9.28 11.74
C LEU A 484 -6.17 8.32 11.27
N PHE A 485 -5.00 8.85 10.89
CA PHE A 485 -3.86 8.01 10.53
C PHE A 485 -3.36 7.14 11.68
N PHE A 486 -3.45 7.63 12.92
CA PHE A 486 -3.13 6.82 14.10
C PHE A 486 -3.99 5.55 14.17
N PHE A 487 -5.30 5.68 14.09
CA PHE A 487 -6.20 4.53 14.12
C PHE A 487 -6.02 3.61 12.92
N LEU A 488 -5.82 4.18 11.73
CA LEU A 488 -5.58 3.41 10.51
C LEU A 488 -4.27 2.61 10.59
N SER A 489 -3.21 3.22 11.08
CA SER A 489 -1.92 2.53 11.29
C SER A 489 -2.06 1.40 12.30
N MET A 490 -2.82 1.61 13.37
CA MET A 490 -3.12 0.54 14.31
C MET A 490 -3.88 -0.63 13.68
N MET A 491 -4.85 -0.34 12.83
CA MET A 491 -5.62 -1.37 12.11
C MET A 491 -4.76 -2.11 11.08
N GLU A 492 -3.86 -1.42 10.41
CA GLU A 492 -2.95 -1.99 9.42
C GLU A 492 -1.90 -2.89 10.10
N ASP A 493 -1.19 -2.36 11.08
CA ASP A 493 -0.13 -3.09 11.79
C ASP A 493 -0.68 -4.29 12.59
N SER A 494 -1.92 -4.21 13.06
CA SER A 494 -2.58 -5.34 13.73
C SER A 494 -2.92 -6.50 12.80
N GLY A 495 -2.93 -6.30 11.48
CA GLY A 495 -3.36 -7.28 10.47
C GLY A 495 -4.86 -7.30 10.20
N TYR A 496 -5.64 -6.39 10.81
CA TYR A 496 -7.09 -6.33 10.60
C TYR A 496 -7.48 -5.86 9.19
N ILE A 497 -6.74 -4.90 8.62
CA ILE A 497 -7.00 -4.40 7.26
C ILE A 497 -6.86 -5.50 6.21
N ALA A 498 -5.91 -6.43 6.38
CA ALA A 498 -5.79 -7.59 5.51
C ALA A 498 -7.08 -8.45 5.49
N ARG A 499 -7.72 -8.63 6.65
CA ARG A 499 -9.00 -9.36 6.75
C ARG A 499 -10.13 -8.61 6.10
N VAL A 500 -10.18 -7.29 6.27
CA VAL A 500 -11.19 -6.44 5.61
C VAL A 500 -11.08 -6.55 4.09
N ALA A 501 -9.87 -6.46 3.55
CA ALA A 501 -9.61 -6.67 2.13
C ALA A 501 -10.07 -8.06 1.67
N PHE A 502 -9.80 -9.09 2.46
CA PHE A 502 -10.20 -10.46 2.19
C PHE A 502 -11.72 -10.62 2.04
N PHE A 503 -12.52 -10.15 2.99
CA PHE A 503 -13.97 -10.37 2.89
C PHE A 503 -14.69 -9.35 2.00
N MET A 504 -14.08 -8.19 1.67
CA MET A 504 -14.68 -7.20 0.78
C MET A 504 -14.34 -7.42 -0.70
N ASP A 505 -13.42 -8.30 -1.04
CA ASP A 505 -12.92 -8.47 -2.40
C ASP A 505 -14.01 -8.83 -3.41
N LYS A 506 -14.90 -9.72 -3.06
CA LYS A 506 -16.01 -10.14 -3.93
C LYS A 506 -16.92 -8.97 -4.32
N LEU A 507 -17.20 -8.09 -3.38
CA LEU A 507 -18.08 -6.93 -3.60
C LEU A 507 -17.40 -5.90 -4.51
N LEU A 508 -16.15 -5.57 -4.19
CA LEU A 508 -15.41 -4.54 -4.93
C LEU A 508 -15.00 -5.00 -6.33
N ARG A 509 -14.76 -6.26 -6.53
CA ARG A 509 -14.45 -6.82 -7.85
C ARG A 509 -15.57 -6.60 -8.87
N LYS A 510 -16.83 -6.59 -8.42
CA LYS A 510 -17.97 -6.27 -9.29
C LYS A 510 -17.86 -4.89 -9.93
N ILE A 511 -17.35 -3.92 -9.19
CA ILE A 511 -17.11 -2.55 -9.68
C ILE A 511 -15.73 -2.35 -10.30
N GLY A 512 -14.93 -3.41 -10.43
CA GLY A 512 -13.62 -3.38 -11.07
C GLY A 512 -12.45 -3.04 -10.17
N LEU A 513 -12.63 -3.14 -8.84
CA LEU A 513 -11.60 -2.89 -7.83
C LEU A 513 -11.26 -4.16 -7.04
N SER A 514 -10.07 -4.21 -6.45
CA SER A 514 -9.70 -5.25 -5.50
C SER A 514 -10.21 -4.94 -4.08
N GLY A 515 -10.25 -5.95 -3.20
CA GLY A 515 -10.68 -5.79 -1.82
C GLY A 515 -9.90 -4.75 -1.02
N ARG A 516 -8.64 -4.53 -1.36
CA ARG A 516 -7.78 -3.53 -0.71
C ARG A 516 -8.26 -2.09 -0.90
N SER A 517 -9.00 -1.80 -1.96
CA SER A 517 -9.53 -0.46 -2.24
C SER A 517 -10.64 -0.01 -1.28
N ILE A 518 -11.21 -0.93 -0.48
CA ILE A 518 -12.26 -0.57 0.48
C ILE A 518 -11.80 0.45 1.52
N VAL A 519 -10.54 0.34 1.96
CA VAL A 519 -10.00 1.18 3.02
C VAL A 519 -9.89 2.65 2.59
N PRO A 520 -9.24 2.99 1.47
CA PRO A 520 -9.26 4.36 0.96
C PRO A 520 -10.67 4.91 0.74
N LEU A 521 -11.60 4.11 0.20
CA LEU A 521 -12.96 4.55 -0.04
C LEU A 521 -13.71 4.89 1.25
N LEU A 522 -13.52 4.09 2.29
CA LEU A 522 -14.13 4.35 3.60
C LEU A 522 -13.53 5.57 4.30
N ILE A 523 -12.21 5.73 4.22
CA ILE A 523 -11.53 6.92 4.74
C ILE A 523 -12.09 8.19 4.08
N GLY A 524 -12.50 8.11 2.82
CA GLY A 524 -13.12 9.18 2.08
C GLY A 524 -14.40 9.76 2.73
N PHE A 525 -15.13 8.98 3.51
CA PHE A 525 -16.23 9.48 4.32
C PHE A 525 -15.79 10.39 5.48
N GLY A 526 -14.56 10.23 5.92
CA GLY A 526 -13.94 11.12 6.88
C GLY A 526 -13.33 12.34 6.18
N CYS A 527 -12.28 12.11 5.39
CA CYS A 527 -11.56 13.14 4.64
C CYS A 527 -10.93 12.56 3.37
N THR A 528 -11.05 13.29 2.26
CA THR A 528 -10.48 12.87 0.97
C THR A 528 -8.95 12.87 0.98
N VAL A 529 -8.30 13.76 1.72
CA VAL A 529 -6.82 13.86 1.76
C VAL A 529 -6.16 12.58 2.26
N PRO A 530 -6.46 12.07 3.47
CA PRO A 530 -5.89 10.82 3.93
C PRO A 530 -6.34 9.62 3.08
N ALA A 531 -7.54 9.66 2.52
CA ALA A 531 -8.03 8.63 1.61
C ALA A 531 -7.14 8.49 0.37
N VAL A 532 -6.81 9.59 -0.30
CA VAL A 532 -5.90 9.61 -1.45
C VAL A 532 -4.49 9.15 -1.05
N MET A 533 -3.98 9.61 0.08
CA MET A 533 -2.67 9.21 0.57
C MET A 533 -2.59 7.71 0.91
N SER A 534 -3.65 7.12 1.42
CA SER A 534 -3.69 5.69 1.76
C SER A 534 -3.70 4.76 0.55
N THR A 535 -4.01 5.27 -0.65
CA THR A 535 -3.99 4.47 -1.89
C THR A 535 -2.60 3.99 -2.28
N ARG A 536 -1.54 4.50 -1.67
CA ARG A 536 -0.16 4.05 -1.90
C ARG A 536 0.07 2.58 -1.52
N THR A 537 -0.75 2.03 -0.64
CA THR A 537 -0.71 0.61 -0.26
C THR A 537 -1.30 -0.33 -1.32
N LEU A 538 -1.92 0.21 -2.37
CA LEU A 538 -2.51 -0.59 -3.44
C LEU A 538 -1.43 -1.06 -4.42
N PRO A 539 -1.41 -2.36 -4.77
CA PRO A 539 -0.34 -2.96 -5.57
C PRO A 539 -0.40 -2.61 -7.05
N SER A 540 -1.58 -2.18 -7.54
CA SER A 540 -1.82 -1.88 -8.96
C SER A 540 -2.00 -0.38 -9.17
N GLU A 541 -1.26 0.16 -10.14
CA GLU A 541 -1.46 1.56 -10.58
C GLU A 541 -2.87 1.81 -11.10
N ARG A 542 -3.45 0.84 -11.81
CA ARG A 542 -4.81 0.91 -12.31
C ARG A 542 -5.82 1.06 -11.17
N ASP A 543 -5.77 0.15 -10.19
CA ASP A 543 -6.68 0.16 -9.05
C ASP A 543 -6.47 1.41 -8.19
N ARG A 544 -5.23 1.85 -8.04
CA ARG A 544 -4.87 3.08 -7.34
C ARG A 544 -5.48 4.32 -8.00
N LYS A 545 -5.29 4.50 -9.30
CA LYS A 545 -5.86 5.62 -10.07
C LYS A 545 -7.38 5.61 -9.98
N MET A 546 -8.00 4.46 -10.22
CA MET A 546 -9.45 4.31 -10.16
C MET A 546 -9.99 4.62 -8.76
N THR A 547 -9.33 4.15 -7.70
CA THR A 547 -9.72 4.42 -6.32
C THR A 547 -9.60 5.91 -5.99
N ILE A 548 -8.53 6.58 -6.39
CA ILE A 548 -8.35 8.03 -6.20
C ILE A 548 -9.47 8.82 -6.89
N LEU A 549 -9.86 8.41 -8.09
CA LEU A 549 -10.93 9.10 -8.83
C LEU A 549 -12.32 8.88 -8.23
N LEU A 550 -12.53 7.77 -7.51
CA LEU A 550 -13.80 7.46 -6.86
C LEU A 550 -13.93 8.06 -5.45
N THR A 551 -12.83 8.28 -4.77
CA THR A 551 -12.82 8.78 -3.38
C THR A 551 -13.59 10.08 -3.18
N PRO A 552 -13.52 11.11 -4.05
CA PRO A 552 -14.25 12.37 -3.87
C PRO A 552 -15.79 12.25 -3.92
N PHE A 553 -16.33 11.15 -4.44
CA PHE A 553 -17.78 10.90 -4.41
C PHE A 553 -18.30 10.54 -3.01
N MET A 554 -17.40 10.12 -2.12
CA MET A 554 -17.75 9.88 -0.73
C MET A 554 -17.97 11.22 -0.01
N SER A 555 -19.06 11.31 0.76
CA SER A 555 -19.37 12.54 1.50
C SER A 555 -18.44 12.68 2.69
N CYS A 556 -17.46 13.56 2.60
CA CYS A 556 -16.55 13.85 3.71
C CYS A 556 -17.22 14.72 4.79
N THR A 557 -16.62 14.79 5.97
CA THR A 557 -17.14 15.55 7.11
C THR A 557 -17.27 17.04 6.83
N ALA A 558 -16.44 17.62 5.97
CA ALA A 558 -16.50 19.01 5.55
C ALA A 558 -17.77 19.37 4.74
N LYS A 559 -18.45 18.39 4.15
CA LYS A 559 -19.72 18.57 3.46
C LYS A 559 -20.92 18.59 4.41
N LEU A 560 -20.81 18.02 5.60
CA LEU A 560 -21.89 17.95 6.58
C LEU A 560 -22.50 19.31 6.97
N PRO A 561 -21.70 20.37 7.23
CA PRO A 561 -22.24 21.68 7.50
C PRO A 561 -23.14 22.21 6.38
N ILE A 562 -22.78 21.96 5.13
CA ILE A 562 -23.59 22.35 3.95
C ILE A 562 -24.92 21.61 3.98
N TYR A 563 -24.92 20.31 4.19
CA TYR A 563 -26.12 19.49 4.24
C TYR A 563 -27.05 19.93 5.40
N ALA A 564 -26.45 20.10 6.59
CA ALA A 564 -27.19 20.55 7.78
C ALA A 564 -27.81 21.91 7.57
N PHE A 565 -27.11 22.88 6.98
CA PHE A 565 -27.58 24.20 6.71
C PHE A 565 -28.84 24.22 5.79
N PHE A 566 -28.76 23.55 4.64
CA PHE A 566 -29.87 23.48 3.69
C PHE A 566 -31.02 22.60 4.17
N VAL A 567 -30.72 21.49 4.86
CA VAL A 567 -31.74 20.61 5.43
C VAL A 567 -32.56 21.36 6.50
N ASN A 568 -31.90 22.08 7.39
CA ASN A 568 -32.58 22.85 8.42
C ASN A 568 -33.39 24.01 7.81
N ALA A 569 -32.91 24.61 6.71
CA ALA A 569 -33.58 25.72 6.05
C ALA A 569 -34.81 25.29 5.22
N PHE A 570 -34.70 24.19 4.46
CA PHE A 570 -35.72 23.78 3.47
C PHE A 570 -36.44 22.47 3.77
N PHE A 571 -35.83 21.57 4.58
CA PHE A 571 -36.35 20.24 4.87
C PHE A 571 -36.40 19.93 6.38
N PRO A 572 -36.98 20.79 7.23
CA PRO A 572 -36.89 20.62 8.70
C PRO A 572 -37.61 19.38 9.21
N LYS A 573 -38.65 18.89 8.54
CA LYS A 573 -39.40 17.69 8.93
C LYS A 573 -38.78 16.39 8.44
N GLN A 574 -37.99 16.42 7.38
CA GLN A 574 -37.41 15.23 6.70
C GLN A 574 -35.87 15.24 6.69
N GLY A 575 -35.28 16.03 7.57
CA GLY A 575 -33.84 16.27 7.57
C GLY A 575 -32.97 15.03 7.59
N GLY A 576 -33.28 14.06 8.44
CA GLY A 576 -32.54 12.79 8.51
C GLY A 576 -32.64 11.95 7.24
N LEU A 577 -33.81 11.95 6.61
CA LEU A 577 -34.02 11.22 5.36
C LEU A 577 -33.28 11.88 4.20
N VAL A 578 -33.27 13.20 4.09
CA VAL A 578 -32.51 13.91 3.05
C VAL A 578 -31.03 13.75 3.21
N MET A 579 -30.51 13.87 4.43
CA MET A 579 -29.06 13.62 4.69
C MET A 579 -28.65 12.20 4.34
N THR A 580 -29.42 11.19 4.78
CA THR A 580 -29.18 9.80 4.42
C THR A 580 -29.25 9.60 2.90
N GLY A 581 -30.22 10.20 2.26
CA GLY A 581 -30.38 10.16 0.81
C GLY A 581 -29.17 10.75 0.06
N LEU A 582 -28.58 11.83 0.55
CA LEU A 582 -27.37 12.42 -0.03
C LEU A 582 -26.15 11.49 0.09
N TYR A 583 -25.96 10.84 1.24
CA TYR A 583 -24.89 9.84 1.40
C TYR A 583 -25.08 8.66 0.45
N VAL A 584 -26.28 8.11 0.38
CA VAL A 584 -26.61 7.00 -0.53
C VAL A 584 -26.44 7.45 -1.99
N LEU A 585 -26.87 8.63 -2.35
CA LEU A 585 -26.70 9.17 -3.71
C LEU A 585 -25.22 9.27 -4.08
N GLY A 586 -24.37 9.75 -3.18
CA GLY A 586 -22.92 9.80 -3.38
C GLY A 586 -22.32 8.42 -3.66
N ILE A 587 -22.71 7.42 -2.90
CA ILE A 587 -22.28 6.02 -3.11
C ILE A 587 -22.78 5.49 -4.46
N VAL A 588 -24.05 5.67 -4.78
CA VAL A 588 -24.65 5.21 -6.04
C VAL A 588 -23.97 5.86 -7.24
N VAL A 589 -23.74 7.16 -7.21
CA VAL A 589 -23.01 7.86 -8.28
C VAL A 589 -21.57 7.33 -8.38
N GLY A 590 -20.88 7.12 -7.27
CA GLY A 590 -19.56 6.51 -7.25
C GLY A 590 -19.53 5.13 -7.90
N VAL A 591 -20.51 4.29 -7.61
CA VAL A 591 -20.65 2.95 -8.23
C VAL A 591 -20.93 3.05 -9.74
N LEU A 592 -21.81 3.92 -10.17
CA LEU A 592 -22.10 4.14 -11.58
C LEU A 592 -20.88 4.66 -12.35
N VAL A 593 -20.16 5.61 -11.76
CA VAL A 593 -18.89 6.12 -12.33
C VAL A 593 -17.82 5.02 -12.39
N SER A 594 -17.79 4.15 -11.40
CA SER A 594 -16.84 3.02 -11.41
C SER A 594 -17.12 2.06 -12.57
N PHE A 595 -18.38 1.75 -12.87
CA PHE A 595 -18.76 0.97 -14.05
C PHE A 595 -18.37 1.67 -15.35
N LEU A 596 -18.57 2.98 -15.44
CA LEU A 596 -18.14 3.78 -16.57
C LEU A 596 -16.63 3.72 -16.76
N PHE A 597 -15.86 3.90 -15.71
CA PHE A 597 -14.40 3.85 -15.76
C PHE A 597 -13.86 2.45 -16.09
N LYS A 598 -14.48 1.40 -15.55
CA LYS A 598 -14.16 0.02 -15.89
C LYS A 598 -14.32 -0.27 -17.38
N SER A 599 -15.35 0.28 -18.01
CA SER A 599 -15.63 0.07 -19.43
C SER A 599 -14.84 0.96 -20.38
N THR A 600 -14.37 2.13 -19.92
CA THR A 600 -13.73 3.15 -20.77
C THR A 600 -12.24 3.34 -20.49
N LEU A 601 -11.91 3.96 -19.33
CA LEU A 601 -10.55 4.40 -18.98
C LEU A 601 -9.66 3.27 -18.43
N PHE A 602 -10.23 2.39 -17.63
CA PHE A 602 -9.50 1.34 -16.90
C PHE A 602 -10.01 -0.04 -17.29
N LYS A 603 -9.89 -0.35 -18.58
CA LYS A 603 -10.23 -1.67 -19.13
C LYS A 603 -9.36 -2.74 -18.51
N GLY A 604 -9.94 -3.91 -18.27
CA GLY A 604 -9.28 -5.05 -17.66
C GLY A 604 -9.92 -5.45 -16.32
N GLU A 605 -9.44 -6.54 -15.78
CA GLU A 605 -9.90 -7.05 -14.48
C GLU A 605 -9.07 -6.46 -13.34
N ALA A 606 -9.65 -6.44 -12.14
CA ALA A 606 -8.92 -6.11 -10.92
C ALA A 606 -7.74 -7.08 -10.72
N VAL A 607 -6.66 -6.57 -10.14
CA VAL A 607 -5.47 -7.39 -9.84
C VAL A 607 -5.87 -8.65 -9.07
N PRO A 608 -5.31 -9.82 -9.40
CA PRO A 608 -5.52 -11.05 -8.65
C PRO A 608 -5.26 -10.86 -7.16
N PHE A 609 -6.11 -11.46 -6.35
CA PHE A 609 -6.07 -11.31 -4.91
C PHE A 609 -5.41 -12.54 -4.28
N VAL A 610 -4.10 -12.63 -4.45
CA VAL A 610 -3.29 -13.61 -3.74
C VAL A 610 -2.65 -12.89 -2.56
N MET A 611 -3.08 -13.20 -1.36
CA MET A 611 -2.67 -12.47 -0.17
C MET A 611 -2.45 -13.41 1.00
N GLU A 612 -1.36 -13.20 1.71
CA GLU A 612 -1.09 -13.83 2.99
C GLU A 612 -1.85 -13.09 4.10
N LEU A 613 -2.47 -13.83 5.02
CA LEU A 613 -3.14 -13.29 6.19
C LEU A 613 -2.22 -13.40 7.41
N PRO A 614 -1.60 -12.27 7.85
CA PRO A 614 -0.67 -12.30 8.96
C PRO A 614 -1.40 -12.57 10.28
N ASN A 615 -0.69 -13.12 11.28
CA ASN A 615 -1.20 -13.21 12.64
C ASN A 615 -1.47 -11.83 13.24
N TYR A 616 -2.49 -11.73 14.09
CA TYR A 616 -2.75 -10.48 14.81
C TYR A 616 -1.62 -10.15 15.76
N ARG A 617 -1.11 -8.93 15.64
CA ARG A 617 -0.04 -8.40 16.49
C ARG A 617 -0.43 -7.04 17.05
N LEU A 618 0.08 -6.71 18.24
CA LEU A 618 -0.05 -5.36 18.77
C LEU A 618 0.91 -4.43 18.03
N PRO A 619 0.42 -3.28 17.53
CA PRO A 619 1.29 -2.32 16.84
C PRO A 619 2.35 -1.75 17.77
N GLY A 620 3.55 -1.55 17.25
CA GLY A 620 4.64 -0.90 17.95
C GLY A 620 4.41 0.61 18.06
N LEU A 621 4.24 1.15 19.25
CA LEU A 621 3.98 2.58 19.47
C LEU A 621 5.05 3.48 18.84
N LYS A 622 6.32 3.06 18.86
CA LYS A 622 7.43 3.81 18.26
C LYS A 622 7.27 3.91 16.73
N ASN A 623 6.91 2.81 16.07
CA ASN A 623 6.71 2.80 14.61
C ASN A 623 5.49 3.64 14.22
N VAL A 624 4.40 3.52 14.96
CA VAL A 624 3.19 4.31 14.73
C VAL A 624 3.47 5.80 14.89
N SER A 625 4.16 6.22 15.96
CA SER A 625 4.48 7.63 16.18
C SER A 625 5.42 8.20 15.11
N GLN A 626 6.38 7.42 14.64
CA GLN A 626 7.27 7.82 13.54
C GLN A 626 6.51 7.97 12.23
N LEU A 627 5.63 7.04 11.90
CA LEU A 627 4.77 7.12 10.71
C LEU A 627 3.85 8.35 10.79
N LEU A 628 3.26 8.63 11.95
CA LEU A 628 2.43 9.83 12.14
C LEU A 628 3.22 11.11 11.90
N TRP A 629 4.44 11.19 12.43
CA TRP A 629 5.32 12.33 12.20
C TRP A 629 5.66 12.51 10.72
N GLU A 630 5.99 11.43 10.02
CA GLU A 630 6.24 11.46 8.57
C GLU A 630 5.03 11.96 7.79
N LYS A 631 3.82 11.46 8.10
CA LYS A 631 2.58 11.90 7.45
C LYS A 631 2.23 13.35 7.76
N ALA A 632 2.39 13.78 9.01
CA ALA A 632 2.18 15.18 9.40
C ALA A 632 3.16 16.12 8.69
N LYS A 633 4.45 15.78 8.70
CA LYS A 633 5.50 16.54 8.02
C LYS A 633 5.24 16.63 6.52
N ASP A 634 4.86 15.53 5.89
CA ASP A 634 4.57 15.46 4.47
C ASP A 634 3.36 16.34 4.09
N PHE A 635 2.31 16.30 4.89
CA PHE A 635 1.16 17.20 4.73
C PHE A 635 1.57 18.66 4.85
N LEU A 636 2.31 19.02 5.90
CA LEU A 636 2.75 20.40 6.13
C LEU A 636 3.64 20.92 4.99
N GLN A 637 4.62 20.15 4.55
CA GLN A 637 5.57 20.62 3.54
C GLN A 637 4.97 20.77 2.15
N LYS A 638 4.09 19.86 1.76
CA LYS A 638 3.62 19.76 0.37
C LYS A 638 2.24 20.36 0.15
N ALA A 639 1.33 20.22 1.10
CA ALA A 639 0.01 20.81 1.00
C ALA A 639 0.02 22.29 1.37
N PHE A 640 0.82 22.69 2.36
CA PHE A 640 0.89 24.07 2.85
C PHE A 640 1.21 25.09 1.75
N THR A 641 2.15 24.81 0.86
CA THR A 641 2.52 25.75 -0.23
C THR A 641 1.36 26.01 -1.18
N VAL A 642 0.65 24.95 -1.58
CA VAL A 642 -0.51 25.07 -2.49
C VAL A 642 -1.65 25.80 -1.81
N ILE A 643 -1.91 25.48 -0.54
CA ILE A 643 -2.96 26.11 0.26
C ILE A 643 -2.65 27.61 0.45
N PHE A 644 -1.41 27.94 0.79
CA PHE A 644 -0.97 29.32 0.97
C PHE A 644 -1.19 30.15 -0.29
N VAL A 645 -0.71 29.69 -1.45
CA VAL A 645 -0.88 30.40 -2.73
C VAL A 645 -2.36 30.54 -3.08
N ALA A 646 -3.15 29.50 -2.91
CA ALA A 646 -4.58 29.53 -3.19
C ALA A 646 -5.32 30.51 -2.26
N THR A 647 -4.96 30.54 -0.98
CA THR A 647 -5.54 31.45 0.01
C THR A 647 -5.27 32.91 -0.33
N VAL A 648 -4.02 33.25 -0.66
CA VAL A 648 -3.65 34.60 -1.06
C VAL A 648 -4.36 35.03 -2.33
N LEU A 649 -4.47 34.11 -3.31
CA LEU A 649 -5.19 34.38 -4.56
C LEU A 649 -6.68 34.66 -4.33
N VAL A 650 -7.35 33.86 -3.53
CA VAL A 650 -8.77 34.03 -3.20
C VAL A 650 -9.01 35.34 -2.43
N TRP A 651 -8.13 35.62 -1.43
CA TRP A 651 -8.20 36.89 -0.72
C TRP A 651 -8.06 38.07 -1.68
N PHE A 652 -7.11 38.06 -2.62
CA PHE A 652 -6.91 39.07 -3.62
C PHE A 652 -8.17 39.25 -4.47
N LEU A 653 -8.76 38.17 -4.97
CA LEU A 653 -9.97 38.23 -5.78
C LEU A 653 -11.20 38.74 -5.02
N GLN A 654 -11.26 38.54 -3.71
CA GLN A 654 -12.35 39.03 -2.85
C GLN A 654 -12.16 40.45 -2.43
N SER A 655 -10.95 40.97 -2.34
CA SER A 655 -10.62 42.25 -1.74
C SER A 655 -10.40 43.38 -2.75
N PHE A 656 -10.13 43.05 -4.03
CA PHE A 656 -9.82 44.04 -5.07
C PHE A 656 -10.86 44.02 -6.20
N ASN A 657 -11.05 45.22 -6.83
CA ASN A 657 -11.78 45.35 -8.08
C ASN A 657 -10.84 45.30 -9.29
N LEU A 658 -11.36 45.40 -10.52
CA LEU A 658 -10.55 45.43 -11.75
C LEU A 658 -9.56 46.62 -11.85
N GLN A 659 -9.82 47.68 -11.10
CA GLN A 659 -8.96 48.84 -11.04
C GLN A 659 -7.85 48.71 -9.98
N PHE A 660 -7.78 47.56 -9.32
CA PHE A 660 -6.88 47.25 -8.21
C PHE A 660 -7.08 48.14 -6.97
N ASP A 661 -8.28 48.67 -6.79
CA ASP A 661 -8.67 49.36 -5.55
C ASP A 661 -9.30 48.36 -4.57
N MET A 662 -8.98 48.52 -3.28
CA MET A 662 -9.63 47.72 -2.25
C MET A 662 -11.10 48.09 -2.12
N VAL A 663 -11.94 47.06 -2.19
CA VAL A 663 -13.42 47.26 -2.07
C VAL A 663 -13.88 46.87 -0.66
N LYS A 664 -14.80 47.69 -0.13
CA LYS A 664 -15.48 47.44 1.15
C LYS A 664 -16.70 46.54 0.98
N ASP A 665 -17.30 46.56 -0.19
CA ASP A 665 -18.48 45.75 -0.53
C ASP A 665 -18.08 44.60 -1.46
N SER A 666 -18.37 43.36 -1.04
CA SER A 666 -18.06 42.14 -1.77
C SER A 666 -18.64 42.08 -3.18
N SER A 667 -19.75 42.84 -3.44
CA SER A 667 -20.38 42.86 -4.75
C SER A 667 -19.56 43.56 -5.85
N GLN A 668 -18.56 44.34 -5.46
CA GLN A 668 -17.67 45.06 -6.38
C GLN A 668 -16.34 44.34 -6.60
N SER A 669 -16.11 43.21 -5.94
CA SER A 669 -14.86 42.43 -6.04
C SER A 669 -14.74 41.75 -7.40
N ILE A 670 -13.48 41.42 -7.78
CA ILE A 670 -13.17 40.58 -8.97
C ILE A 670 -13.90 39.25 -8.89
N LEU A 671 -13.92 38.66 -7.70
CA LEU A 671 -14.61 37.38 -7.48
C LEU A 671 -16.09 37.44 -7.75
N ALA A 672 -16.78 38.51 -7.28
CA ALA A 672 -18.19 38.73 -7.56
C ALA A 672 -18.47 38.93 -9.05
N MET A 673 -17.59 39.59 -9.77
CA MET A 673 -17.71 39.78 -11.21
C MET A 673 -17.51 38.49 -11.98
N VAL A 674 -16.48 37.69 -11.63
CA VAL A 674 -16.26 36.36 -12.22
C VAL A 674 -17.46 35.46 -11.94
N ALA A 675 -17.98 35.48 -10.71
CA ALA A 675 -19.18 34.75 -10.34
C ALA A 675 -20.41 35.22 -11.16
N GLY A 676 -20.55 36.50 -11.41
CA GLY A 676 -21.59 37.05 -12.27
C GLY A 676 -21.50 36.59 -13.73
N TRP A 677 -20.32 36.43 -14.26
CA TRP A 677 -20.09 35.84 -15.60
C TRP A 677 -20.42 34.36 -15.66
N ILE A 678 -20.18 33.62 -14.59
CA ILE A 678 -20.45 32.19 -14.49
C ILE A 678 -21.91 31.90 -14.16
N ALA A 679 -22.58 32.79 -13.45
CA ALA A 679 -23.95 32.60 -12.99
C ALA A 679 -24.96 32.18 -14.10
N PRO A 680 -24.92 32.67 -15.35
CA PRO A 680 -25.79 32.21 -16.42
C PRO A 680 -25.69 30.70 -16.71
N VAL A 681 -24.53 30.09 -16.49
CA VAL A 681 -24.31 28.63 -16.65
C VAL A 681 -25.17 27.84 -15.66
N PHE A 682 -25.45 28.40 -14.51
CA PHE A 682 -26.29 27.82 -13.46
C PHE A 682 -27.77 28.11 -13.61
N ALA A 683 -28.18 28.92 -14.59
CA ALA A 683 -29.58 29.24 -14.83
C ALA A 683 -30.49 28.02 -15.03
N PRO A 684 -30.09 26.96 -15.79
CA PRO A 684 -30.88 25.75 -15.95
C PRO A 684 -31.07 24.94 -14.64
N LEU A 685 -30.25 25.23 -13.63
CA LEU A 685 -30.33 24.60 -12.30
C LEU A 685 -31.21 25.40 -11.33
N GLY A 686 -31.74 26.57 -11.73
CA GLY A 686 -32.43 27.50 -10.85
C GLY A 686 -31.52 28.24 -9.88
N LEU A 687 -30.22 28.34 -10.18
CA LEU A 687 -29.18 28.91 -9.32
C LEU A 687 -28.47 30.11 -9.95
N GLN A 688 -29.20 30.91 -10.76
CA GLN A 688 -28.67 32.10 -11.43
C GLN A 688 -28.53 33.28 -10.45
N ASP A 689 -27.67 33.13 -9.45
CA ASP A 689 -27.34 34.19 -8.50
C ASP A 689 -25.82 34.20 -8.28
N TRP A 690 -25.19 35.35 -8.51
CA TRP A 690 -23.76 35.51 -8.33
C TRP A 690 -23.29 35.17 -6.89
N ARG A 691 -24.17 35.39 -5.89
CA ARG A 691 -23.85 35.08 -4.48
C ARG A 691 -23.70 33.59 -4.24
N ILE A 692 -24.53 32.78 -4.87
CA ILE A 692 -24.43 31.32 -4.81
C ILE A 692 -23.16 30.84 -5.50
N VAL A 693 -22.87 31.38 -6.68
CA VAL A 693 -21.64 31.04 -7.43
C VAL A 693 -20.38 31.45 -6.66
N THR A 694 -20.40 32.63 -6.02
CA THR A 694 -19.32 33.09 -5.13
C THR A 694 -19.11 32.12 -3.98
N SER A 695 -20.17 31.63 -3.35
CA SER A 695 -20.06 30.63 -2.27
C SER A 695 -19.51 29.31 -2.76
N LEU A 696 -19.87 28.85 -3.94
CA LEU A 696 -19.32 27.64 -4.55
C LEU A 696 -17.81 27.75 -4.87
N ILE A 697 -17.39 28.94 -5.35
CA ILE A 697 -15.96 29.21 -5.57
C ILE A 697 -15.20 29.26 -4.24
N SER A 698 -15.76 29.86 -3.20
CA SER A 698 -15.17 29.83 -1.85
C SER A 698 -15.07 28.39 -1.30
N GLY A 699 -16.08 27.58 -1.56
CA GLY A 699 -16.10 26.16 -1.21
C GLY A 699 -15.06 25.30 -1.92
N PHE A 700 -14.41 25.81 -2.95
CA PHE A 700 -13.25 25.20 -3.56
C PHE A 700 -12.02 25.23 -2.64
N MET A 701 -11.90 26.27 -1.82
CA MET A 701 -10.85 26.36 -0.80
C MET A 701 -11.11 25.36 0.33
N ALA A 702 -12.25 25.49 0.97
CA ALA A 702 -12.70 24.60 2.03
C ALA A 702 -14.23 24.48 1.94
N LYS A 703 -14.77 23.28 2.02
CA LYS A 703 -16.20 23.03 1.80
C LYS A 703 -17.11 23.77 2.77
N GLU A 704 -16.70 23.88 4.02
CA GLU A 704 -17.44 24.64 5.04
C GLU A 704 -17.54 26.13 4.72
N SER A 705 -16.65 26.70 3.92
CA SER A 705 -16.69 28.10 3.47
C SER A 705 -17.93 28.43 2.63
N VAL A 706 -18.59 27.44 2.03
CA VAL A 706 -19.87 27.61 1.33
C VAL A 706 -20.92 28.22 2.26
N VAL A 707 -21.07 27.64 3.45
CA VAL A 707 -22.05 28.05 4.43
C VAL A 707 -21.78 29.46 4.97
N SER A 708 -20.53 29.69 5.37
CA SER A 708 -20.12 31.00 5.92
C SER A 708 -20.28 32.12 4.87
N THR A 709 -19.92 31.87 3.63
CA THR A 709 -20.10 32.84 2.53
C THR A 709 -21.59 33.11 2.26
N LEU A 710 -22.44 32.08 2.25
CA LEU A 710 -23.88 32.24 2.07
C LEU A 710 -24.50 33.05 3.21
N GLN A 711 -24.09 32.80 4.45
CA GLN A 711 -24.57 33.56 5.61
C GLN A 711 -24.19 35.04 5.55
N VAL A 712 -23.00 35.36 5.06
CA VAL A 712 -22.53 36.75 4.89
C VAL A 712 -23.25 37.44 3.73
N LEU A 713 -23.46 36.76 2.61
CA LEU A 713 -24.04 37.37 1.41
C LEU A 713 -25.57 37.45 1.45
N PHE A 714 -26.25 36.56 2.17
CA PHE A 714 -27.70 36.53 2.32
C PHE A 714 -28.15 37.00 3.72
N VAL A 715 -28.05 38.27 4.00
CA VAL A 715 -28.35 38.87 5.31
C VAL A 715 -29.81 38.63 5.74
N GLY A 716 -30.74 38.43 4.80
CA GLY A 716 -32.17 38.17 5.07
C GLY A 716 -32.56 36.68 5.07
N GLY A 717 -31.58 35.78 5.00
CA GLY A 717 -31.81 34.34 4.92
C GLY A 717 -31.93 33.81 3.49
N VAL A 718 -31.55 32.58 3.30
CA VAL A 718 -31.48 31.90 1.98
C VAL A 718 -32.87 31.55 1.44
N HIS A 719 -33.88 31.48 2.29
CA HIS A 719 -35.27 31.19 1.91
C HIS A 719 -35.87 32.12 0.88
N ASN A 720 -35.47 33.41 0.89
CA ASN A 720 -35.98 34.40 -0.01
C ASN A 720 -35.39 34.34 -1.42
N ALA A 721 -34.26 33.67 -1.58
CA ALA A 721 -33.50 33.61 -2.81
C ALA A 721 -33.60 32.28 -3.54
N LEU A 722 -33.90 31.17 -2.82
CA LEU A 722 -33.95 29.83 -3.34
C LEU A 722 -35.30 29.16 -3.09
N THR A 723 -35.80 28.46 -4.09
CA THR A 723 -36.93 27.53 -3.92
C THR A 723 -36.44 26.21 -3.33
N THR A 724 -37.32 25.37 -2.78
CA THR A 724 -37.00 24.05 -2.29
C THR A 724 -36.34 23.17 -3.37
N LEU A 725 -36.82 23.29 -4.61
CA LEU A 725 -36.23 22.55 -5.76
C LEU A 725 -34.82 23.03 -6.09
N SER A 726 -34.62 24.37 -6.10
CA SER A 726 -33.28 24.93 -6.32
C SER A 726 -32.30 24.56 -5.20
N ALA A 727 -32.78 24.48 -3.96
CA ALA A 727 -31.98 24.00 -2.83
C ALA A 727 -31.61 22.55 -2.97
N ALA A 728 -32.52 21.69 -3.41
CA ALA A 728 -32.22 20.28 -3.69
C ALA A 728 -31.18 20.12 -4.81
N SER A 729 -31.32 20.91 -5.88
CA SER A 729 -30.37 20.96 -6.99
C SER A 729 -28.97 21.42 -6.52
N LEU A 730 -28.91 22.44 -5.68
CA LEU A 730 -27.65 22.92 -5.09
C LEU A 730 -27.00 21.90 -4.16
N LEU A 731 -27.77 21.17 -3.36
CA LEU A 731 -27.27 20.10 -2.51
C LEU A 731 -26.63 19.00 -3.34
N VAL A 732 -27.27 18.58 -4.42
CA VAL A 732 -26.69 17.55 -5.33
C VAL A 732 -25.43 18.09 -6.01
N PHE A 733 -25.40 19.33 -6.41
CA PHE A 733 -24.20 19.96 -6.95
C PHE A 733 -23.06 19.99 -5.92
N CYS A 734 -23.34 20.43 -4.69
CA CYS A 734 -22.33 20.43 -3.60
C CYS A 734 -21.82 19.06 -3.21
N LEU A 735 -22.64 18.03 -3.37
CA LEU A 735 -22.25 16.65 -3.11
C LEU A 735 -21.12 16.20 -4.04
N ILE A 736 -21.16 16.56 -5.31
CA ILE A 736 -20.38 15.95 -6.38
C ILE A 736 -19.29 16.87 -6.93
N TYR A 737 -19.49 18.19 -6.90
CA TYR A 737 -18.54 19.11 -7.52
C TYR A 737 -17.14 19.04 -6.90
N SER A 738 -16.16 19.62 -7.55
CA SER A 738 -14.73 19.59 -7.24
C SER A 738 -14.38 19.40 -5.75
N PRO A 739 -13.43 18.54 -5.40
CA PRO A 739 -12.93 18.44 -4.03
C PRO A 739 -12.24 19.74 -3.59
N CYS A 740 -11.95 19.87 -2.29
CA CYS A 740 -11.24 21.05 -1.75
C CYS A 740 -9.79 21.12 -2.25
N VAL A 741 -9.18 22.29 -2.16
CA VAL A 741 -7.80 22.54 -2.61
C VAL A 741 -6.80 21.57 -2.00
N ALA A 742 -6.95 21.21 -0.71
CA ALA A 742 -6.09 20.23 -0.05
C ALA A 742 -6.18 18.82 -0.70
N ALA A 743 -7.40 18.40 -1.05
CA ALA A 743 -7.60 17.12 -1.74
C ALA A 743 -7.04 17.15 -3.16
N ILE A 744 -7.23 18.27 -3.89
CA ILE A 744 -6.67 18.45 -5.23
C ILE A 744 -5.15 18.45 -5.18
N ALA A 745 -4.54 19.10 -4.20
CA ALA A 745 -3.09 19.06 -3.98
C ALA A 745 -2.59 17.63 -3.75
N SER A 746 -3.31 16.83 -2.98
CA SER A 746 -3.01 15.42 -2.77
C SER A 746 -3.13 14.60 -4.05
N ILE A 747 -4.19 14.80 -4.84
CA ILE A 747 -4.36 14.12 -6.15
C ILE A 747 -3.27 14.55 -7.13
N LYS A 748 -2.92 15.83 -7.18
CA LYS A 748 -1.81 16.35 -8.00
C LYS A 748 -0.48 15.65 -7.65
N ARG A 749 -0.25 15.45 -6.38
CA ARG A 749 0.95 14.78 -5.89
C ARG A 749 1.02 13.31 -6.30
N GLU A 750 -0.11 12.61 -6.20
CA GLU A 750 -0.17 11.17 -6.46
C GLU A 750 -0.27 10.83 -7.96
N LEU A 751 -0.97 11.62 -8.74
CA LEU A 751 -1.26 11.34 -10.15
C LEU A 751 -0.71 12.39 -11.14
N GLY A 752 -0.25 13.53 -10.65
CA GLY A 752 0.23 14.64 -11.47
C GLY A 752 -0.84 15.69 -11.81
N VAL A 753 -0.38 16.78 -12.41
CA VAL A 753 -1.23 17.98 -12.70
C VAL A 753 -2.37 17.65 -13.67
N ARG A 754 -2.10 16.86 -14.71
CA ARG A 754 -3.10 16.51 -15.73
C ARG A 754 -4.31 15.80 -15.13
N TRP A 755 -4.07 14.85 -14.25
CA TRP A 755 -5.14 14.13 -13.56
C TRP A 755 -5.88 15.01 -12.54
N ALA A 756 -5.17 15.88 -11.80
CA ALA A 756 -5.79 16.82 -10.87
C ALA A 756 -6.76 17.79 -11.57
N VAL A 757 -6.32 18.38 -12.68
CA VAL A 757 -7.18 19.26 -13.51
C VAL A 757 -8.35 18.47 -14.11
N GLY A 758 -8.08 17.25 -14.60
CA GLY A 758 -9.11 16.36 -15.13
C GLY A 758 -10.19 16.00 -14.11
N VAL A 759 -9.81 15.73 -12.86
CA VAL A 759 -10.75 15.44 -11.76
C VAL A 759 -11.65 16.67 -11.49
N VAL A 760 -11.07 17.85 -11.39
CA VAL A 760 -11.83 19.09 -11.16
C VAL A 760 -12.85 19.31 -12.27
N ALA A 761 -12.41 19.27 -13.53
CA ALA A 761 -13.28 19.47 -14.69
C ALA A 761 -14.39 18.40 -14.77
N TRP A 762 -14.02 17.14 -14.62
CA TRP A 762 -14.96 16.02 -14.65
C TRP A 762 -16.03 16.11 -13.58
N GLN A 763 -15.64 16.37 -12.34
CA GLN A 763 -16.60 16.45 -11.23
C GLN A 763 -17.51 17.67 -11.31
N CYS A 764 -17.01 18.82 -11.77
CA CYS A 764 -17.84 19.99 -12.01
C CYS A 764 -18.89 19.74 -13.10
N VAL A 765 -18.51 19.11 -14.21
CA VAL A 765 -19.43 18.75 -15.29
C VAL A 765 -20.47 17.74 -14.82
N LEU A 766 -20.04 16.69 -14.13
CA LEU A 766 -20.94 15.66 -13.61
C LEU A 766 -21.90 16.23 -12.57
N ALA A 767 -21.42 17.08 -11.66
CA ALA A 767 -22.24 17.78 -10.67
C ALA A 767 -23.32 18.65 -11.34
N TRP A 768 -22.94 19.37 -12.39
CA TRP A 768 -23.87 20.18 -13.16
C TRP A 768 -24.97 19.34 -13.83
N ILE A 769 -24.58 18.25 -14.49
CA ILE A 769 -25.50 17.32 -15.15
C ILE A 769 -26.49 16.71 -14.17
N LEU A 770 -26.02 16.21 -13.03
CA LEU A 770 -26.87 15.58 -12.02
C LEU A 770 -27.77 16.59 -11.32
N ALA A 771 -27.30 17.81 -11.03
CA ALA A 771 -28.11 18.89 -10.51
C ALA A 771 -29.19 19.31 -11.50
N PHE A 772 -28.85 19.38 -12.79
CA PHE A 772 -29.83 19.67 -13.87
C PHE A 772 -30.90 18.57 -13.95
N VAL A 773 -30.52 17.31 -13.91
CA VAL A 773 -31.47 16.18 -13.90
C VAL A 773 -32.44 16.30 -12.70
N VAL A 774 -31.92 16.58 -11.52
CA VAL A 774 -32.76 16.78 -10.31
C VAL A 774 -33.71 17.93 -10.48
N HIS A 775 -33.25 19.06 -11.03
CA HIS A 775 -34.09 20.22 -11.26
C HIS A 775 -35.19 19.93 -12.27
N VAL A 776 -34.90 19.30 -13.39
CA VAL A 776 -35.87 18.91 -14.42
C VAL A 776 -36.91 17.93 -13.87
N ILE A 777 -36.46 16.87 -13.17
CA ILE A 777 -37.38 15.89 -12.59
C ILE A 777 -38.31 16.56 -11.57
N GLY A 778 -37.78 17.42 -10.69
CA GLY A 778 -38.58 18.13 -9.71
C GLY A 778 -39.50 19.19 -10.31
N SER A 779 -39.22 19.76 -11.48
CA SER A 779 -40.09 20.69 -12.19
C SER A 779 -41.24 20.00 -12.91
N VAL A 780 -41.12 18.69 -13.20
CA VAL A 780 -42.15 17.87 -13.87
C VAL A 780 -43.09 17.23 -12.83
N LEU A 781 -42.60 16.90 -11.63
CA LEU A 781 -43.38 16.37 -10.52
C LEU A 781 -44.12 17.49 -9.77
#